data_41b8c72da3482b487a6054a9d1d6bb4f
#
_entry.id   41b8c72da3482b487a6054a9d1d6bb4f
#
_cell.length_a   1.000
_cell.length_b   1.000
_cell.length_c   1.000
_cell.angle_alpha   90.00
_cell.angle_beta   90.00
_cell.angle_gamma   90.00
#
_symmetry.space_group_name_H-M   'P 1'
#
loop_
_entity.id
_entity.type
_entity.pdbx_description
1 polymer ?
#
loop_
_entity_poly.entity_id
_entity_poly.type
_entity_poly.pdbx_seq_one_letter_code
_entity_poly.pdbx_strand_id
1 'polypeptide(L)'
;MVGATIAMALVASVGMIALVTVGMAVVVAFGVVGVTNLPFPLFILICILVAFSLAPVQGKWLGMIIAGTLTALGFEKFGLNSLLIIPITLATYSRLFPDYLLLTTISVFPSLPFIKRFALKPLQTLKRLPPYTTELLWLPLPNHDRILAAAFRQDVSAAMETFRQMQSQPLPGFQSTIKQALPQIIADQLTTVKTLAELVSITKAEHPLLPLLVPTFYQSDNEGENAPKSELSPYIKAELSIIFPRLQGIARDVEAALEASNAALRERGLERVLVMQLERLSMQLPGLGLKPPEIKRWQPVITRWQRVIELELEEQKKQSQGEQLNPFQVGNPVRINRDRLFKGRRKFADDIERRILNRDRPTLILYGPRRCGKTSFLYNLPRMFPSDVLPIFLDMQSAAITSSEADFCQGLVRAIYKDSKSQGVLLPTPPKRNQFQESPYTVLEDWLDEALEKLEDRQLLLNLDEFEKIGTAINEKQISLRLFDELRHLIQHYDQLWFLFSGVKTLKEIGPNWSSYFISVVPMEMLYLEPEEARELLLDPDPDFTLRYNEGIVEEVLKLTRCQPYLLQLLGAAMVTQANLHHTDTITPELLKAAIEDGFIKGEPYFTNIWTEFTGESEEEILAGQSLLLKLAKGEQPNKNRDDISEKALQYMLRHHIIEEIDSLYDFEILLVKMWVKQRANA
;
A
#
# COMPACT_ATOMS: atom_id res chain seq x y z
N MET A 1 27.20 -8.30 41.64
CA MET A 1 27.74 -8.67 40.30
C MET A 1 29.24 -8.35 40.20
N VAL A 2 29.69 -7.12 40.46
CA VAL A 2 31.11 -6.74 40.37
C VAL A 2 32.00 -7.56 41.34
N GLY A 3 31.53 -7.85 42.54
CA GLY A 3 32.27 -8.68 43.51
C GLY A 3 32.46 -10.14 43.12
N ALA A 4 31.48 -10.73 42.41
CA ALA A 4 31.56 -12.09 41.89
C ALA A 4 32.52 -12.19 40.68
N THR A 5 32.61 -11.16 39.88
CA THR A 5 33.51 -11.08 38.71
C THR A 5 34.97 -10.92 39.17
N ILE A 6 35.21 -10.13 40.20
CA ILE A 6 36.54 -9.94 40.81
C ILE A 6 36.99 -11.21 41.56
N ALA A 7 36.09 -11.89 42.25
CA ALA A 7 36.39 -13.18 42.90
C ALA A 7 36.73 -14.27 41.87
N MET A 8 36.04 -14.33 40.71
CA MET A 8 36.40 -15.25 39.63
C MET A 8 37.75 -14.92 38.99
N ALA A 9 38.06 -13.63 38.79
CA ALA A 9 39.35 -13.22 38.23
C ALA A 9 40.52 -13.50 39.19
N LEU A 10 40.35 -13.33 40.46
CA LEU A 10 41.36 -13.68 41.52
C LEU A 10 41.55 -15.20 41.61
N VAL A 11 40.50 -15.99 41.45
CA VAL A 11 40.56 -17.45 41.45
C VAL A 11 41.30 -18.00 40.22
N ALA A 12 41.18 -17.35 39.07
CA ALA A 12 41.94 -17.73 37.89
C ALA A 12 43.44 -17.40 37.93
N SER A 13 43.86 -16.44 38.78
CA SER A 13 45.25 -15.97 38.87
C SER A 13 46.09 -16.63 40.01
N VAL A 14 45.43 -17.21 41.00
CA VAL A 14 46.07 -17.92 42.11
C VAL A 14 45.87 -19.41 41.86
N GLY A 15 46.96 -20.09 41.53
CA GLY A 15 46.99 -21.48 41.07
C GLY A 15 46.08 -22.46 41.83
N MET A 16 45.75 -23.56 41.16
CA MET A 16 44.79 -24.62 41.54
C MET A 16 44.90 -25.13 43.02
N ILE A 17 46.03 -24.91 43.66
CA ILE A 17 46.29 -25.34 45.08
C ILE A 17 45.54 -24.45 46.07
N ALA A 18 45.38 -23.16 45.81
CA ALA A 18 44.64 -22.26 46.70
C ALA A 18 43.13 -22.51 46.60
N LEU A 19 42.63 -22.97 45.44
CA LEU A 19 41.22 -23.30 45.20
C LEU A 19 40.79 -24.55 46.00
N VAL A 20 41.68 -25.56 46.13
CA VAL A 20 41.42 -26.78 46.88
C VAL A 20 41.39 -26.48 48.37
N THR A 21 42.30 -25.59 48.86
CA THR A 21 42.34 -25.17 50.24
C THR A 21 41.12 -24.30 50.62
N VAL A 22 40.70 -23.43 49.81
CA VAL A 22 39.48 -22.63 50.03
C VAL A 22 38.23 -23.52 49.98
N GLY A 23 38.15 -24.47 49.01
CA GLY A 23 37.06 -25.44 48.93
C GLY A 23 36.96 -26.33 50.16
N MET A 24 38.09 -26.85 50.64
CA MET A 24 38.15 -27.62 51.92
C MET A 24 37.83 -26.75 53.14
N ALA A 25 38.30 -25.54 53.21
CA ALA A 25 37.99 -24.61 54.28
C ALA A 25 36.50 -24.25 54.32
N VAL A 26 35.88 -24.09 53.17
CA VAL A 26 34.44 -23.86 53.09
C VAL A 26 33.65 -25.09 53.53
N VAL A 27 34.04 -26.29 53.12
CA VAL A 27 33.37 -27.54 53.54
C VAL A 27 33.52 -27.76 55.08
N VAL A 28 34.69 -27.49 55.63
CA VAL A 28 34.94 -27.58 57.09
C VAL A 28 34.18 -26.46 57.82
N ALA A 29 34.14 -25.24 57.31
CA ALA A 29 33.39 -24.16 57.93
C ALA A 29 31.88 -24.40 57.92
N PHE A 30 31.37 -25.07 56.89
CA PHE A 30 29.96 -25.46 56.79
C PHE A 30 29.65 -26.66 57.75
N GLY A 31 30.60 -27.51 57.99
CA GLY A 31 30.41 -28.61 58.95
C GLY A 31 30.44 -28.19 60.41
N VAL A 32 31.10 -27.09 60.72
CA VAL A 32 31.34 -26.58 62.13
C VAL A 32 30.32 -25.47 62.49
N VAL A 33 29.93 -24.64 61.56
CA VAL A 33 28.96 -23.56 61.81
C VAL A 33 27.61 -24.00 61.21
N GLY A 34 26.71 -24.49 62.04
CA GLY A 34 25.39 -24.92 61.65
C GLY A 34 24.72 -23.92 60.71
N VAL A 35 24.51 -24.31 59.44
CA VAL A 35 23.96 -23.51 58.40
C VAL A 35 22.47 -23.26 58.66
N THR A 36 22.14 -22.46 59.65
CA THR A 36 20.77 -22.29 60.12
C THR A 36 19.99 -21.21 59.34
N ASN A 37 20.62 -20.29 58.55
CA ASN A 37 19.92 -19.15 57.99
C ASN A 37 20.34 -18.72 56.56
N LEU A 38 20.92 -19.59 55.74
CA LEU A 38 21.25 -19.22 54.36
C LEU A 38 20.02 -19.32 53.43
N PRO A 39 19.74 -18.31 52.62
CA PRO A 39 18.70 -18.39 51.60
C PRO A 39 19.07 -19.40 50.52
N PHE A 40 18.07 -20.14 49.99
CA PHE A 40 18.23 -21.20 48.99
C PHE A 40 19.11 -20.83 47.76
N PRO A 41 19.02 -19.64 47.18
CA PRO A 41 19.89 -19.24 46.06
C PRO A 41 21.38 -19.16 46.45
N LEU A 42 21.67 -18.74 47.66
CA LEU A 42 23.05 -18.62 48.16
C LEU A 42 23.62 -20.00 48.52
N PHE A 43 22.78 -20.91 48.98
CA PHE A 43 23.14 -22.31 49.22
C PHE A 43 23.50 -23.03 47.91
N ILE A 44 22.71 -22.86 46.88
CA ILE A 44 23.00 -23.39 45.53
C ILE A 44 24.32 -22.81 45.00
N LEU A 45 24.53 -21.50 45.10
CA LEU A 45 25.78 -20.86 44.67
C LEU A 45 27.02 -21.43 45.37
N ILE A 46 26.93 -21.69 46.63
CA ILE A 46 28.02 -22.29 47.42
C ILE A 46 28.25 -23.74 47.02
N CYS A 47 27.17 -24.53 46.83
CA CYS A 47 27.29 -25.90 46.35
C CYS A 47 27.93 -25.98 44.95
N ILE A 48 27.59 -25.05 44.09
CA ILE A 48 28.21 -24.90 42.77
C ILE A 48 29.71 -24.56 42.92
N LEU A 49 30.07 -23.60 43.74
CA LEU A 49 31.46 -23.19 43.97
C LEU A 49 32.33 -24.32 44.58
N VAL A 50 31.78 -25.07 45.48
CA VAL A 50 32.47 -26.23 46.09
C VAL A 50 32.62 -27.37 45.09
N ALA A 51 31.58 -27.70 44.35
CA ALA A 51 31.63 -28.68 43.25
C ALA A 51 32.66 -28.27 42.17
N PHE A 52 32.74 -27.00 41.87
CA PHE A 52 33.69 -26.39 40.96
C PHE A 52 35.15 -26.50 41.41
N SER A 53 35.43 -26.29 42.68
CA SER A 53 36.79 -26.35 43.22
C SER A 53 37.35 -27.76 43.31
N LEU A 54 36.50 -28.77 43.36
CA LEU A 54 36.89 -30.18 43.53
C LEU A 54 36.93 -30.98 42.21
N ALA A 55 36.28 -30.48 41.16
CA ALA A 55 36.14 -31.17 39.88
C ALA A 55 37.45 -31.55 39.16
N PRO A 56 38.55 -30.73 39.18
CA PRO A 56 39.78 -31.06 38.48
C PRO A 56 40.66 -32.12 39.17
N VAL A 57 40.44 -32.41 40.44
CA VAL A 57 41.46 -33.06 41.27
C VAL A 57 41.27 -34.56 41.47
N GLN A 58 40.05 -35.11 41.48
CA GLN A 58 39.87 -36.50 41.95
C GLN A 58 38.87 -37.39 41.21
N GLY A 59 38.54 -37.13 39.96
CA GLY A 59 37.75 -38.04 39.16
C GLY A 59 36.23 -38.04 39.44
N LYS A 60 35.47 -38.58 38.48
CA LYS A 60 34.01 -38.54 38.43
C LYS A 60 33.26 -39.07 39.65
N TRP A 61 33.79 -40.03 40.33
CA TRP A 61 33.17 -40.69 41.49
C TRP A 61 33.10 -39.83 42.73
N LEU A 62 34.15 -39.08 43.04
CA LEU A 62 34.14 -38.21 44.20
C LEU A 62 33.16 -37.06 44.08
N GLY A 63 33.02 -36.50 42.90
CA GLY A 63 32.02 -35.47 42.62
C GLY A 63 30.59 -35.96 42.76
N MET A 64 30.29 -37.18 42.30
CA MET A 64 28.97 -37.80 42.49
C MET A 64 28.66 -38.04 43.98
N ILE A 65 29.64 -38.45 44.78
CA ILE A 65 29.50 -38.63 46.24
C ILE A 65 29.25 -37.28 46.91
N ILE A 66 29.99 -36.25 46.56
CA ILE A 66 29.81 -34.90 47.11
C ILE A 66 28.45 -34.31 46.68
N ALA A 67 28.05 -34.48 45.43
CA ALA A 67 26.73 -34.05 44.95
C ALA A 67 25.60 -34.78 45.70
N GLY A 68 25.75 -36.07 45.90
CA GLY A 68 24.80 -36.86 46.69
C GLY A 68 24.69 -36.40 48.13
N THR A 69 25.82 -36.14 48.76
CA THR A 69 25.86 -35.64 50.16
C THR A 69 25.29 -34.23 50.30
N LEU A 70 25.62 -33.35 49.40
CA LEU A 70 25.06 -31.98 49.38
C LEU A 70 23.56 -31.98 49.08
N THR A 71 23.10 -32.89 48.21
CA THR A 71 21.68 -33.06 47.92
C THR A 71 20.94 -33.60 49.16
N ALA A 72 21.51 -34.57 49.87
CA ALA A 72 20.92 -35.13 51.08
C ALA A 72 20.82 -34.05 52.19
N LEU A 73 21.88 -33.26 52.42
CA LEU A 73 21.88 -32.14 53.36
C LEU A 73 20.88 -31.04 52.95
N GLY A 74 20.75 -30.77 51.64
CA GLY A 74 19.78 -29.81 51.10
C GLY A 74 18.35 -30.30 51.23
N PHE A 75 18.12 -31.63 51.07
CA PHE A 75 16.80 -32.23 51.17
C PHE A 75 16.21 -32.11 52.59
N GLU A 76 17.03 -32.28 53.61
CA GLU A 76 16.61 -32.11 55.00
C GLU A 76 16.14 -30.68 55.30
N LYS A 77 16.69 -29.68 54.61
CA LYS A 77 16.40 -28.26 54.86
C LYS A 77 15.41 -27.64 53.86
N PHE A 78 15.48 -27.98 52.60
CA PHE A 78 14.76 -27.32 51.47
C PHE A 78 13.81 -28.25 50.71
N GLY A 79 13.67 -29.53 51.12
CA GLY A 79 12.76 -30.49 50.51
C GLY A 79 13.06 -30.77 49.03
N LEU A 80 12.02 -31.03 48.21
CA LEU A 80 12.16 -31.42 46.83
C LEU A 80 12.97 -30.45 45.95
N ASN A 81 13.06 -29.19 46.31
CA ASN A 81 13.81 -28.18 45.53
C ASN A 81 15.33 -28.46 45.52
N SER A 82 15.85 -29.22 46.46
CA SER A 82 17.26 -29.63 46.48
C SER A 82 17.62 -30.62 45.36
N LEU A 83 16.63 -31.32 44.76
CA LEU A 83 16.85 -32.20 43.60
C LEU A 83 17.37 -31.47 42.38
N LEU A 84 17.20 -30.14 42.32
CA LEU A 84 17.78 -29.30 41.26
C LEU A 84 19.33 -29.24 41.35
N ILE A 85 19.94 -29.61 42.47
CA ILE A 85 21.41 -29.65 42.64
C ILE A 85 21.99 -30.80 41.81
N ILE A 86 21.27 -31.91 41.61
CA ILE A 86 21.75 -33.07 40.85
C ILE A 86 22.06 -32.73 39.39
N PRO A 87 21.15 -32.13 38.60
CA PRO A 87 21.46 -31.77 37.23
C PRO A 87 22.53 -30.69 37.11
N ILE A 88 22.61 -29.78 38.07
CA ILE A 88 23.64 -28.74 38.10
C ILE A 88 25.04 -29.34 38.38
N THR A 89 25.15 -30.27 39.32
CA THR A 89 26.42 -30.96 39.61
C THR A 89 26.81 -31.95 38.49
N LEU A 90 25.86 -32.65 37.89
CA LEU A 90 26.10 -33.48 36.69
C LEU A 90 26.55 -32.64 35.48
N ALA A 91 25.99 -31.48 35.29
CA ALA A 91 26.41 -30.55 34.23
C ALA A 91 27.81 -29.97 34.47
N THR A 92 28.21 -29.73 35.71
CA THR A 92 29.54 -29.27 36.05
C THR A 92 30.61 -30.37 35.90
N TYR A 93 30.25 -31.64 36.05
CA TYR A 93 31.15 -32.77 35.84
C TYR A 93 31.22 -33.28 34.38
N SER A 94 30.29 -32.88 33.54
CA SER A 94 30.39 -33.17 32.13
C SER A 94 31.49 -32.33 31.44
N ARG A 95 31.95 -32.73 30.26
CA ARG A 95 32.95 -32.01 29.47
C ARG A 95 32.59 -30.56 29.09
N LEU A 96 31.43 -30.06 29.51
CA LEU A 96 30.93 -28.71 29.29
C LEU A 96 31.75 -27.64 30.01
N PHE A 97 32.34 -27.99 31.16
CA PHE A 97 33.03 -27.02 31.99
C PHE A 97 34.26 -26.36 31.35
N PRO A 98 35.17 -27.10 30.70
CA PRO A 98 36.30 -26.51 30.00
C PRO A 98 35.85 -25.54 28.88
N ASP A 99 34.81 -25.91 28.15
CA ASP A 99 34.28 -25.10 27.06
C ASP A 99 33.61 -23.84 27.59
N TYR A 100 32.88 -23.95 28.69
CA TYR A 100 32.27 -22.81 29.37
C TYR A 100 33.31 -21.85 29.95
N LEU A 101 34.37 -22.37 30.58
CA LEU A 101 35.46 -21.57 31.09
C LEU A 101 36.25 -20.89 29.95
N LEU A 102 36.55 -21.61 28.88
CA LEU A 102 37.22 -21.06 27.72
C LEU A 102 36.44 -19.92 27.10
N LEU A 103 35.14 -20.10 26.87
CA LEU A 103 34.29 -19.07 26.28
C LEU A 103 34.01 -17.90 27.21
N THR A 104 33.86 -18.13 28.48
CA THR A 104 33.77 -17.08 29.50
C THR A 104 35.05 -16.26 29.54
N THR A 105 36.21 -16.92 29.43
CA THR A 105 37.52 -16.26 29.36
C THR A 105 37.65 -15.43 28.07
N ILE A 106 37.20 -15.96 26.94
CA ILE A 106 37.13 -15.25 25.65
C ILE A 106 36.24 -14.01 25.75
N SER A 107 35.13 -14.12 26.50
CA SER A 107 34.18 -13.03 26.70
C SER A 107 34.72 -11.89 27.57
N VAL A 108 35.44 -12.22 28.60
CA VAL A 108 35.94 -11.26 29.60
C VAL A 108 37.27 -10.59 29.19
N PHE A 109 38.11 -11.30 28.43
CA PHE A 109 39.44 -10.82 28.03
C PHE A 109 39.66 -10.89 26.50
N PRO A 110 38.92 -10.15 25.68
CA PRO A 110 39.03 -10.23 24.22
C PRO A 110 40.38 -9.74 23.67
N SER A 111 41.16 -9.03 24.48
CA SER A 111 42.46 -8.46 24.08
C SER A 111 43.66 -9.39 24.26
N LEU A 112 43.52 -10.53 24.96
CA LEU A 112 44.61 -11.47 25.14
C LEU A 112 45.07 -12.12 23.82
N PRO A 113 46.40 -12.23 23.54
CA PRO A 113 46.91 -12.76 22.28
C PRO A 113 46.39 -14.16 21.92
N PHE A 114 46.20 -15.00 22.91
CA PHE A 114 45.67 -16.36 22.82
C PHE A 114 44.21 -16.34 22.32
N ILE A 115 43.41 -15.41 22.78
CA ILE A 115 42.00 -15.28 22.46
C ILE A 115 41.79 -14.69 21.03
N LYS A 116 42.63 -13.71 20.64
CA LYS A 116 42.66 -13.21 19.26
C LYS A 116 42.87 -14.32 18.23
N ARG A 117 43.69 -15.34 18.58
CA ARG A 117 43.92 -16.48 17.68
C ARG A 117 42.71 -17.38 17.50
N PHE A 118 41.85 -17.51 18.50
CA PHE A 118 40.58 -18.24 18.41
C PHE A 118 39.50 -17.40 17.72
N ALA A 119 39.44 -16.11 17.92
CA ALA A 119 38.52 -15.20 17.24
C ALA A 119 38.81 -15.09 15.72
N LEU A 120 40.05 -15.33 15.29
CA LEU A 120 40.44 -15.30 13.87
C LEU A 120 39.95 -16.51 13.03
N LYS A 121 39.49 -17.58 13.69
CA LYS A 121 39.02 -18.80 13.02
C LYS A 121 37.66 -19.27 13.58
N PRO A 122 36.58 -18.53 13.37
CA PRO A 122 35.28 -18.83 13.99
C PRO A 122 34.76 -20.22 13.66
N LEU A 123 34.90 -20.71 12.43
CA LEU A 123 34.50 -22.08 12.05
C LEU A 123 35.28 -23.17 12.77
N GLN A 124 36.57 -22.99 12.96
CA GLN A 124 37.39 -23.97 13.73
C GLN A 124 37.03 -23.95 15.20
N THR A 125 36.73 -22.79 15.74
CA THR A 125 36.25 -22.63 17.12
C THR A 125 34.90 -23.31 17.28
N LEU A 126 33.97 -23.08 16.34
CA LEU A 126 32.63 -23.66 16.35
C LEU A 126 32.67 -25.21 16.36
N LYS A 127 33.56 -25.83 15.54
CA LYS A 127 33.77 -27.28 15.53
C LYS A 127 34.36 -27.88 16.83
N ARG A 128 34.89 -27.04 17.72
CA ARG A 128 35.41 -27.42 19.03
C ARG A 128 34.39 -27.18 20.16
N LEU A 129 33.20 -26.72 19.84
CA LEU A 129 32.12 -26.37 20.74
C LEU A 129 30.93 -27.28 20.54
N PRO A 130 29.97 -27.34 21.46
CA PRO A 130 28.70 -27.99 21.20
C PRO A 130 28.06 -27.45 19.92
N PRO A 131 27.41 -28.30 19.11
CA PRO A 131 27.02 -29.70 19.37
C PRO A 131 28.09 -30.74 19.06
N TYR A 132 29.28 -30.36 18.57
CA TYR A 132 30.33 -31.33 18.16
C TYR A 132 31.06 -32.00 19.30
N THR A 133 31.10 -31.36 20.48
CA THR A 133 31.84 -31.88 21.66
C THR A 133 30.91 -32.46 22.71
N THR A 134 29.68 -32.04 22.78
CA THR A 134 28.66 -32.54 23.73
C THR A 134 27.26 -32.23 23.21
N GLU A 135 26.33 -33.17 23.40
CA GLU A 135 24.91 -33.01 23.08
C GLU A 135 24.10 -32.36 24.21
N LEU A 136 24.70 -32.15 25.38
CA LEU A 136 24.03 -31.67 26.60
C LEU A 136 24.31 -30.18 26.86
N LEU A 137 23.64 -29.28 26.14
CA LEU A 137 23.73 -27.84 26.37
C LEU A 137 22.44 -27.29 26.98
N TRP A 138 22.32 -27.33 28.29
CA TRP A 138 21.16 -26.79 29.01
C TRP A 138 21.20 -25.27 29.21
N LEU A 139 22.36 -24.68 29.31
CA LEU A 139 22.56 -23.25 29.48
C LEU A 139 23.26 -22.66 28.27
N PRO A 140 22.89 -21.44 27.83
CA PRO A 140 23.55 -20.78 26.70
C PRO A 140 25.02 -20.49 27.05
N LEU A 141 25.94 -20.87 26.17
CA LEU A 141 27.35 -20.54 26.30
C LEU A 141 27.57 -19.04 26.01
N PRO A 142 28.35 -18.33 26.84
CA PRO A 142 28.67 -16.93 26.58
C PRO A 142 29.32 -16.74 25.21
N ASN A 143 28.87 -15.73 24.46
CA ASN A 143 29.32 -15.40 23.08
C ASN A 143 29.19 -16.50 22.00
N HIS A 144 28.55 -17.62 22.33
CA HIS A 144 28.32 -18.67 21.33
C HIS A 144 27.52 -18.15 20.11
N ASP A 145 26.56 -17.27 20.37
CA ASP A 145 25.78 -16.53 19.36
C ASP A 145 26.69 -15.68 18.45
N ARG A 146 27.65 -14.98 19.00
CA ARG A 146 28.63 -14.15 18.25
C ARG A 146 29.58 -15.00 17.40
N ILE A 147 30.03 -16.15 17.95
CA ILE A 147 30.88 -17.09 17.22
C ILE A 147 30.12 -17.71 16.07
N LEU A 148 28.86 -18.09 16.28
CA LEU A 148 27.98 -18.61 15.24
C LEU A 148 27.77 -17.56 14.14
N ALA A 149 27.43 -16.32 14.48
CA ALA A 149 27.27 -15.23 13.52
C ALA A 149 28.59 -14.95 12.74
N ALA A 150 29.72 -14.98 13.41
CA ALA A 150 31.03 -14.81 12.74
C ALA A 150 31.38 -15.98 11.81
N ALA A 151 30.95 -17.21 12.12
CA ALA A 151 31.11 -18.37 11.26
C ALA A 151 30.29 -18.23 9.95
N PHE A 152 29.06 -17.71 10.03
CA PHE A 152 28.24 -17.41 8.86
C PHE A 152 28.87 -16.34 7.95
N ARG A 153 29.60 -15.37 8.49
CA ARG A 153 30.36 -14.40 7.68
C ARG A 153 31.53 -15.06 6.93
N GLN A 154 32.11 -16.13 7.49
CA GLN A 154 33.26 -16.81 6.91
C GLN A 154 32.83 -17.82 5.83
N ASP A 155 31.87 -18.68 6.12
CA ASP A 155 31.32 -19.71 5.22
C ASP A 155 29.90 -20.07 5.64
N VAL A 156 28.95 -19.67 4.81
CA VAL A 156 27.51 -19.88 5.06
C VAL A 156 27.17 -21.37 5.10
N SER A 157 27.72 -22.16 4.17
CA SER A 157 27.40 -23.59 4.02
C SER A 157 27.89 -24.42 5.20
N ALA A 158 29.13 -24.17 5.65
CA ALA A 158 29.72 -24.86 6.79
C ALA A 158 29.06 -24.46 8.11
N ALA A 159 28.68 -23.17 8.26
CA ALA A 159 27.99 -22.68 9.46
C ALA A 159 26.53 -23.18 9.51
N MET A 160 25.89 -23.35 8.35
CA MET A 160 24.53 -23.88 8.24
C MET A 160 24.41 -25.32 8.76
N GLU A 161 25.41 -26.14 8.54
CA GLU A 161 25.44 -27.51 9.06
C GLU A 161 25.38 -27.49 10.60
N THR A 162 26.21 -26.67 11.23
CA THR A 162 26.20 -26.50 12.71
C THR A 162 24.87 -25.95 13.21
N PHE A 163 24.32 -24.97 12.50
CA PHE A 163 23.02 -24.38 12.82
C PHE A 163 21.90 -25.43 12.79
N ARG A 164 21.84 -26.28 11.76
CA ARG A 164 20.87 -27.37 11.66
C ARG A 164 21.02 -28.38 12.77
N GLN A 165 22.25 -28.73 13.15
CA GLN A 165 22.50 -29.63 14.28
C GLN A 165 22.04 -29.03 15.59
N MET A 166 22.26 -27.73 15.83
CA MET A 166 21.72 -27.04 17.02
C MET A 166 20.19 -26.96 16.99
N GLN A 167 19.58 -26.75 15.82
CA GLN A 167 18.14 -26.66 15.65
C GLN A 167 17.43 -28.01 15.86
N SER A 168 18.08 -29.11 15.47
CA SER A 168 17.53 -30.47 15.66
C SER A 168 17.49 -30.90 17.13
N GLN A 169 18.20 -30.20 18.01
CA GLN A 169 18.29 -30.49 19.44
C GLN A 169 17.47 -29.48 20.25
N PRO A 170 16.38 -29.87 20.91
CA PRO A 170 15.48 -28.96 21.64
C PRO A 170 16.03 -28.46 22.98
N LEU A 171 17.36 -28.38 23.15
CA LEU A 171 17.98 -27.95 24.38
C LEU A 171 17.94 -26.42 24.56
N PRO A 172 17.61 -25.91 25.77
CA PRO A 172 17.46 -24.46 26.01
C PRO A 172 18.69 -23.63 25.65
N GLY A 173 19.90 -24.19 25.84
CA GLY A 173 21.15 -23.50 25.49
C GLY A 173 21.33 -23.27 24.01
N PHE A 174 21.00 -24.26 23.17
CA PHE A 174 21.02 -24.09 21.71
C PHE A 174 19.92 -23.16 21.21
N GLN A 175 18.70 -23.30 21.75
CA GLN A 175 17.59 -22.42 21.43
C GLN A 175 17.94 -20.94 21.73
N SER A 176 18.53 -20.69 22.90
CA SER A 176 18.99 -19.35 23.29
C SER A 176 20.07 -18.80 22.36
N THR A 177 21.04 -19.64 21.99
CA THR A 177 22.14 -19.27 21.09
C THR A 177 21.59 -18.90 19.69
N ILE A 178 20.73 -19.75 19.14
CA ILE A 178 20.06 -19.49 17.84
C ILE A 178 19.26 -18.19 17.91
N LYS A 179 18.41 -18.04 18.91
CA LYS A 179 17.57 -16.84 19.09
C LYS A 179 18.38 -15.54 19.17
N GLN A 180 19.58 -15.60 19.74
CA GLN A 180 20.45 -14.43 19.86
C GLN A 180 21.27 -14.18 18.58
N ALA A 181 21.73 -15.23 17.91
CA ALA A 181 22.57 -15.15 16.72
C ALA A 181 21.78 -14.76 15.45
N LEU A 182 20.54 -15.28 15.32
CA LEU A 182 19.75 -15.20 14.08
C LEU A 182 19.57 -13.77 13.53
N PRO A 183 19.22 -12.75 14.33
CA PRO A 183 19.08 -11.39 13.80
C PRO A 183 20.39 -10.82 13.24
N GLN A 184 21.53 -11.16 13.86
CA GLN A 184 22.84 -10.73 13.39
C GLN A 184 23.24 -11.46 12.11
N ILE A 185 23.00 -12.77 12.04
CA ILE A 185 23.29 -13.58 10.83
C ILE A 185 22.52 -13.03 9.63
N ILE A 186 21.23 -12.77 9.82
CA ILE A 186 20.37 -12.24 8.75
C ILE A 186 20.83 -10.85 8.32
N ALA A 187 21.05 -9.93 9.28
CA ALA A 187 21.48 -8.58 8.98
C ALA A 187 22.85 -8.57 8.24
N ASP A 188 23.79 -9.41 8.67
CA ASP A 188 25.09 -9.52 8.02
C ASP A 188 24.95 -9.99 6.57
N GLN A 189 24.13 -11.01 6.30
CA GLN A 189 23.91 -11.52 4.94
C GLN A 189 23.20 -10.46 4.05
N LEU A 190 22.18 -9.79 4.57
CA LEU A 190 21.47 -8.75 3.83
C LEU A 190 22.33 -7.51 3.55
N THR A 191 23.35 -7.27 4.35
CA THR A 191 24.33 -6.20 4.11
C THR A 191 25.32 -6.53 2.99
N THR A 192 25.49 -7.81 2.62
CA THR A 192 26.39 -8.23 1.55
C THR A 192 25.80 -8.14 0.16
N VAL A 193 24.51 -7.88 0.04
CA VAL A 193 23.78 -7.72 -1.23
C VAL A 193 24.45 -6.66 -2.11
N LYS A 194 24.74 -7.03 -3.37
CA LYS A 194 25.45 -6.16 -4.34
C LYS A 194 24.57 -5.75 -5.50
N THR A 195 23.61 -6.57 -5.89
CA THR A 195 22.76 -6.38 -7.06
C THR A 195 21.27 -6.47 -6.70
N LEU A 196 20.40 -5.92 -7.55
CA LEU A 196 18.96 -6.08 -7.38
C LEU A 196 18.49 -7.53 -7.48
N ALA A 197 19.14 -8.34 -8.31
CA ALA A 197 18.83 -9.76 -8.42
C ALA A 197 19.09 -10.51 -7.10
N GLU A 198 20.19 -10.19 -6.40
CA GLU A 198 20.46 -10.72 -5.06
C GLU A 198 19.44 -10.23 -4.05
N LEU A 199 19.04 -8.94 -4.10
CA LEU A 199 18.02 -8.36 -3.23
C LEU A 199 16.67 -9.05 -3.42
N VAL A 200 16.24 -9.26 -4.65
CA VAL A 200 14.99 -9.96 -4.99
C VAL A 200 15.05 -11.43 -4.57
N SER A 201 16.21 -12.08 -4.67
CA SER A 201 16.36 -13.50 -4.31
C SER A 201 15.95 -13.81 -2.85
N ILE A 202 15.97 -12.80 -1.96
CA ILE A 202 15.55 -12.93 -0.55
C ILE A 202 14.08 -13.34 -0.41
N THR A 203 13.25 -13.02 -1.41
CA THR A 203 11.84 -13.42 -1.41
C THR A 203 11.62 -14.86 -1.91
N LYS A 204 12.64 -15.46 -2.57
CA LYS A 204 12.51 -16.78 -3.21
C LYS A 204 12.75 -17.91 -2.24
N ALA A 205 11.98 -18.99 -2.38
CA ALA A 205 12.04 -20.17 -1.51
C ALA A 205 13.44 -20.83 -1.46
N GLU A 206 14.24 -20.64 -2.48
CA GLU A 206 15.59 -21.22 -2.61
C GLU A 206 16.68 -20.42 -1.87
N HIS A 207 16.35 -19.24 -1.33
CA HIS A 207 17.35 -18.39 -0.68
C HIS A 207 17.87 -19.05 0.61
N PRO A 208 19.21 -19.08 0.85
CA PRO A 208 19.83 -19.78 1.99
C PRO A 208 19.35 -19.32 3.38
N LEU A 209 18.84 -18.11 3.49
CA LEU A 209 18.31 -17.58 4.76
C LEU A 209 16.89 -18.05 5.07
N LEU A 210 16.11 -18.47 4.07
CA LEU A 210 14.74 -18.91 4.28
C LEU A 210 14.62 -20.14 5.16
N PRO A 211 15.47 -21.19 5.04
CA PRO A 211 15.46 -22.31 5.97
C PRO A 211 15.72 -21.89 7.43
N LEU A 212 16.34 -20.75 7.67
CA LEU A 212 16.55 -20.20 9.01
C LEU A 212 15.29 -19.57 9.60
N LEU A 213 14.37 -19.12 8.73
CA LEU A 213 13.17 -18.36 9.07
C LEU A 213 11.88 -19.19 8.92
N VAL A 214 11.94 -20.29 8.14
CA VAL A 214 10.78 -21.17 7.92
C VAL A 214 10.77 -22.26 9.01
N PRO A 215 9.68 -22.44 9.74
CA PRO A 215 8.37 -22.86 9.17
C PRO A 215 7.26 -21.80 9.12
N THR A 216 7.52 -20.54 9.45
CA THR A 216 6.48 -19.60 9.87
C THR A 216 6.05 -18.53 8.89
N PHE A 217 6.82 -18.19 7.87
CA PHE A 217 6.50 -17.05 6.99
C PHE A 217 5.91 -17.41 5.62
N TYR A 218 6.01 -18.67 5.18
CA TYR A 218 5.66 -19.07 3.82
C TYR A 218 4.29 -19.77 3.66
N GLN A 219 3.59 -20.06 4.75
CA GLN A 219 2.26 -20.72 4.68
C GLN A 219 1.08 -19.76 4.59
N SER A 220 1.28 -18.44 4.60
CA SER A 220 0.17 -17.48 4.67
C SER A 220 -0.50 -17.13 3.35
N ASP A 221 0.10 -17.42 2.20
CA ASP A 221 -0.44 -16.91 0.92
C ASP A 221 -1.26 -17.94 0.09
N ASN A 222 -1.36 -19.20 0.47
CA ASN A 222 -2.02 -20.22 -0.36
C ASN A 222 -3.06 -21.13 0.31
N GLU A 223 -3.41 -20.95 1.57
CA GLU A 223 -4.48 -21.77 2.18
C GLU A 223 -5.53 -20.90 2.88
N GLY A 224 -6.80 -21.18 2.53
CA GLY A 224 -7.96 -20.43 3.00
C GLY A 224 -8.14 -20.40 4.53
N GLU A 225 -9.09 -19.63 4.97
CA GLU A 225 -9.44 -19.13 6.32
C GLU A 225 -9.36 -20.08 7.54
N ASN A 226 -8.86 -21.32 7.41
CA ASN A 226 -8.78 -22.34 8.46
C ASN A 226 -7.36 -22.85 8.74
N ALA A 227 -6.31 -22.17 8.28
CA ALA A 227 -4.94 -22.54 8.68
C ALA A 227 -4.73 -22.27 10.18
N PRO A 228 -4.19 -23.21 10.98
CA PRO A 228 -3.88 -22.96 12.38
C PRO A 228 -2.90 -21.79 12.45
N LYS A 229 -3.18 -20.80 13.31
CA LYS A 229 -2.25 -19.70 13.60
C LYS A 229 -0.90 -20.33 13.91
N SER A 230 0.02 -20.30 12.94
CA SER A 230 1.37 -20.83 13.10
C SER A 230 2.04 -20.08 14.24
N GLU A 231 2.32 -20.76 15.33
CA GLU A 231 3.15 -20.22 16.38
C GLU A 231 4.49 -19.83 15.76
N LEU A 232 4.84 -18.55 15.86
CA LEU A 232 6.13 -18.02 15.45
C LEU A 232 7.21 -18.93 16.06
N SER A 233 8.15 -19.41 15.26
CA SER A 233 9.26 -20.24 15.73
C SER A 233 9.80 -19.66 17.04
N PRO A 234 9.98 -20.47 18.10
CA PRO A 234 10.46 -20.00 19.39
C PRO A 234 11.82 -19.30 19.32
N TYR A 235 12.48 -19.36 18.18
CA TYR A 235 13.77 -18.75 17.90
C TYR A 235 13.68 -17.32 17.35
N ILE A 236 12.49 -16.80 16.97
CA ILE A 236 12.37 -15.48 16.37
C ILE A 236 12.27 -14.40 17.47
N LYS A 237 13.19 -13.44 17.45
CA LYS A 237 13.10 -12.23 18.27
C LYS A 237 12.09 -11.24 17.67
N ALA A 238 11.49 -10.41 18.52
CA ALA A 238 10.55 -9.37 18.12
C ALA A 238 11.10 -8.44 17.01
N GLU A 239 12.41 -8.15 17.02
CA GLU A 239 13.06 -7.34 15.99
C GLU A 239 12.93 -7.93 14.58
N LEU A 240 13.07 -9.26 14.44
CA LEU A 240 12.93 -9.95 13.15
C LEU A 240 11.49 -9.96 12.67
N SER A 241 10.52 -10.18 13.56
CA SER A 241 9.09 -10.13 13.18
C SER A 241 8.61 -8.73 12.76
N ILE A 242 9.33 -7.69 13.18
CA ILE A 242 9.04 -6.30 12.79
C ILE A 242 9.73 -5.93 11.47
N ILE A 243 11.00 -6.23 11.31
CA ILE A 243 11.84 -5.73 10.20
C ILE A 243 11.78 -6.63 8.98
N PHE A 244 11.89 -7.95 9.15
CA PHE A 244 12.03 -8.87 8.03
C PHE A 244 10.83 -8.88 7.06
N PRO A 245 9.56 -8.87 7.50
CA PRO A 245 8.43 -8.76 6.59
C PRO A 245 8.41 -7.46 5.77
N ARG A 246 8.92 -6.35 6.35
CA ARG A 246 9.04 -5.08 5.64
C ARG A 246 10.10 -5.16 4.53
N LEU A 247 11.25 -5.75 4.83
CA LEU A 247 12.30 -5.97 3.83
C LEU A 247 11.83 -6.92 2.72
N GLN A 248 11.07 -7.97 3.05
CA GLN A 248 10.46 -8.84 2.05
C GLN A 248 9.46 -8.08 1.17
N GLY A 249 8.63 -7.21 1.75
CA GLY A 249 7.72 -6.36 1.00
C GLY A 249 8.47 -5.47 0.00
N ILE A 250 9.54 -4.82 0.46
CA ILE A 250 10.43 -4.00 -0.37
C ILE A 250 11.04 -4.83 -1.52
N ALA A 251 11.54 -6.03 -1.24
CA ALA A 251 12.15 -6.88 -2.26
C ALA A 251 11.13 -7.33 -3.33
N ARG A 252 9.89 -7.64 -2.94
CA ARG A 252 8.79 -7.93 -3.89
C ARG A 252 8.44 -6.73 -4.77
N ASP A 253 8.41 -5.53 -4.19
CA ASP A 253 8.11 -4.31 -4.95
C ASP A 253 9.26 -3.95 -5.91
N VAL A 254 10.51 -4.26 -5.56
CA VAL A 254 11.66 -4.18 -6.48
C VAL A 254 11.49 -5.19 -7.61
N GLU A 255 11.11 -6.43 -7.33
CA GLU A 255 10.84 -7.46 -8.34
C GLU A 255 9.76 -7.00 -9.33
N ALA A 256 8.64 -6.52 -8.81
CA ALA A 256 7.55 -5.97 -9.63
C ALA A 256 7.99 -4.77 -10.48
N ALA A 257 8.87 -3.91 -9.94
CA ALA A 257 9.43 -2.80 -10.70
C ALA A 257 10.34 -3.29 -11.86
N LEU A 258 11.15 -4.33 -11.63
CA LEU A 258 12.03 -4.89 -12.66
C LEU A 258 11.26 -5.63 -13.77
N GLU A 259 10.11 -6.23 -13.46
CA GLU A 259 9.23 -6.89 -14.42
C GLU A 259 8.43 -5.92 -15.30
N ALA A 260 8.48 -4.61 -15.01
CA ALA A 260 7.78 -3.62 -15.80
C ALA A 260 8.23 -3.60 -17.26
N SER A 261 7.29 -3.40 -18.18
CA SER A 261 7.45 -3.56 -19.63
C SER A 261 8.40 -2.55 -20.25
N ASN A 262 8.57 -1.36 -19.67
CA ASN A 262 9.46 -0.32 -20.20
C ASN A 262 10.39 0.28 -19.13
N ALA A 263 11.47 0.94 -19.57
CA ALA A 263 12.49 1.51 -18.70
C ALA A 263 11.95 2.62 -17.79
N ALA A 264 11.06 3.47 -18.30
CA ALA A 264 10.47 4.56 -17.53
C ALA A 264 9.56 4.05 -16.39
N LEU A 265 8.82 2.96 -16.59
CA LEU A 265 8.06 2.31 -15.53
C LEU A 265 8.96 1.65 -14.49
N ARG A 266 10.06 1.03 -14.92
CA ARG A 266 11.09 0.48 -14.02
C ARG A 266 11.72 1.55 -13.16
N GLU A 267 12.14 2.66 -13.78
CA GLU A 267 12.69 3.82 -13.09
C GLU A 267 11.73 4.33 -11.99
N ARG A 268 10.48 4.65 -12.33
CA ARG A 268 9.48 5.11 -11.35
C ARG A 268 9.15 4.08 -10.28
N GLY A 269 9.13 2.80 -10.63
CA GLY A 269 8.94 1.72 -9.66
C GLY A 269 10.04 1.70 -8.62
N LEU A 270 11.29 1.74 -9.05
CA LEU A 270 12.47 1.75 -8.18
C LEU A 270 12.57 3.05 -7.35
N GLU A 271 12.29 4.21 -7.95
CA GLU A 271 12.26 5.50 -7.23
C GLU A 271 11.20 5.51 -6.12
N ARG A 272 10.02 4.98 -6.40
CA ARG A 272 8.97 4.82 -5.37
C ARG A 272 9.42 3.92 -4.23
N VAL A 273 10.09 2.81 -4.50
CA VAL A 273 10.63 1.92 -3.47
C VAL A 273 11.69 2.64 -2.64
N LEU A 274 12.60 3.38 -3.29
CA LEU A 274 13.65 4.11 -2.61
C LEU A 274 13.07 5.16 -1.64
N VAL A 275 12.25 6.07 -2.14
CA VAL A 275 11.73 7.22 -1.39
C VAL A 275 10.64 6.81 -0.41
N MET A 276 9.61 6.09 -0.87
CA MET A 276 8.42 5.82 -0.06
C MET A 276 8.58 4.66 0.92
N GLN A 277 9.55 3.79 0.70
CA GLN A 277 9.71 2.61 1.54
C GLN A 277 11.03 2.60 2.30
N LEU A 278 12.18 2.66 1.62
CA LEU A 278 13.48 2.55 2.28
C LEU A 278 13.84 3.80 3.08
N GLU A 279 13.70 4.99 2.52
CA GLU A 279 13.95 6.24 3.25
C GLU A 279 12.98 6.36 4.43
N ARG A 280 11.69 6.09 4.19
CA ARG A 280 10.69 6.08 5.26
C ARG A 280 10.99 5.05 6.34
N LEU A 281 11.39 3.83 5.98
CA LEU A 281 11.79 2.79 6.93
C LEU A 281 13.01 3.24 7.74
N SER A 282 14.02 3.85 7.10
CA SER A 282 15.19 4.41 7.77
C SER A 282 14.81 5.45 8.82
N MET A 283 13.91 6.39 8.48
CA MET A 283 13.43 7.42 9.40
C MET A 283 12.57 6.84 10.54
N GLN A 284 11.77 5.83 10.26
CA GLN A 284 10.87 5.22 11.23
C GLN A 284 11.54 4.20 12.16
N LEU A 285 12.75 3.74 11.86
CA LEU A 285 13.43 2.69 12.61
C LEU A 285 13.44 2.93 14.13
N PRO A 286 13.72 4.16 14.63
CA PRO A 286 13.67 4.45 16.07
C PRO A 286 12.27 4.35 16.69
N GLY A 287 11.22 4.60 15.90
CA GLY A 287 9.83 4.55 16.33
C GLY A 287 9.18 3.16 16.32
N LEU A 288 9.88 2.13 15.80
CA LEU A 288 9.35 0.77 15.71
C LEU A 288 9.45 -0.05 17.01
N GLY A 289 9.80 0.56 18.12
CA GLY A 289 9.98 -0.13 19.42
C GLY A 289 11.27 -0.95 19.50
N LEU A 290 12.22 -0.73 18.60
CA LEU A 290 13.52 -1.39 18.58
C LEU A 290 14.47 -0.75 19.60
N LYS A 291 15.35 -1.56 20.20
CA LYS A 291 16.41 -1.08 21.10
C LYS A 291 17.57 -0.49 20.30
N PRO A 292 18.37 0.44 20.88
CA PRO A 292 19.51 1.05 20.18
C PRO A 292 20.49 0.06 19.52
N PRO A 293 20.85 -1.09 20.14
CA PRO A 293 21.70 -2.07 19.48
C PRO A 293 21.04 -2.76 18.27
N GLU A 294 19.72 -2.91 18.29
CA GLU A 294 18.94 -3.49 17.19
C GLU A 294 18.87 -2.51 16.02
N ILE A 295 18.59 -1.23 16.29
CA ILE A 295 18.65 -0.17 15.28
C ILE A 295 20.02 -0.14 14.59
N LYS A 296 21.11 -0.15 15.38
CA LYS A 296 22.48 -0.16 14.85
C LYS A 296 22.78 -1.39 14.00
N ARG A 297 22.09 -2.51 14.21
CA ARG A 297 22.20 -3.73 13.41
C ARG A 297 21.53 -3.58 12.05
N TRP A 298 20.34 -3.02 11.99
CA TRP A 298 19.52 -2.96 10.79
C TRP A 298 19.76 -1.74 9.89
N GLN A 299 20.24 -0.63 10.46
CA GLN A 299 20.56 0.58 9.69
C GLN A 299 21.52 0.32 8.51
N PRO A 300 22.62 -0.44 8.65
CA PRO A 300 23.52 -0.76 7.53
C PRO A 300 22.85 -1.55 6.41
N VAL A 301 21.86 -2.42 6.74
CA VAL A 301 21.10 -3.18 5.74
C VAL A 301 20.31 -2.21 4.86
N ILE A 302 19.55 -1.32 5.48
CA ILE A 302 18.73 -0.33 4.77
C ILE A 302 19.61 0.57 3.90
N THR A 303 20.70 1.10 4.46
CA THR A 303 21.65 1.94 3.70
C THR A 303 22.27 1.20 2.53
N ARG A 304 22.57 -0.10 2.69
CA ARG A 304 23.11 -0.91 1.60
C ARG A 304 22.08 -1.11 0.49
N TRP A 305 20.84 -1.39 0.83
CA TRP A 305 19.76 -1.57 -0.14
C TRP A 305 19.42 -0.28 -0.87
N GLN A 306 19.42 0.86 -0.16
CA GLN A 306 19.29 2.19 -0.78
C GLN A 306 20.38 2.37 -1.86
N ARG A 307 21.64 2.11 -1.52
CA ARG A 307 22.74 2.27 -2.46
C ARG A 307 22.66 1.36 -3.68
N VAL A 308 22.18 0.11 -3.51
CA VAL A 308 22.00 -0.83 -4.64
C VAL A 308 20.91 -0.34 -5.58
N ILE A 309 19.81 0.18 -5.04
CA ILE A 309 18.70 0.70 -5.85
C ILE A 309 19.10 2.03 -6.53
N GLU A 310 19.83 2.91 -5.85
CA GLU A 310 20.34 4.17 -6.44
C GLU A 310 21.21 3.92 -7.67
N LEU A 311 22.12 2.94 -7.59
CA LEU A 311 23.00 2.59 -8.70
C LEU A 311 22.21 2.09 -9.92
N GLU A 312 21.21 1.26 -9.69
CA GLU A 312 20.34 0.77 -10.76
C GLU A 312 19.47 1.88 -11.34
N LEU A 313 18.96 2.79 -10.49
CA LEU A 313 18.21 3.96 -10.94
C LEU A 313 19.03 4.85 -11.87
N GLU A 314 20.31 5.08 -11.56
CA GLU A 314 21.23 5.82 -12.43
C GLU A 314 21.37 5.16 -13.80
N GLU A 315 21.36 3.82 -13.85
CA GLU A 315 21.46 3.04 -15.08
C GLU A 315 20.13 3.04 -15.87
N GLN A 316 19.02 2.87 -15.19
CA GLN A 316 17.68 2.95 -15.80
C GLN A 316 17.41 4.37 -16.36
N LYS A 317 17.81 5.43 -15.67
CA LYS A 317 17.73 6.81 -16.17
C LYS A 317 18.48 7.03 -17.48
N LYS A 318 19.59 6.36 -17.68
CA LYS A 318 20.32 6.40 -18.97
C LYS A 318 19.58 5.63 -20.08
N GLN A 319 18.90 4.54 -19.73
CA GLN A 319 18.15 3.71 -20.67
C GLN A 319 16.79 4.30 -21.00
N SER A 320 16.15 5.00 -20.06
CA SER A 320 14.86 5.66 -20.23
C SER A 320 14.92 6.96 -21.06
N GLN A 321 16.14 7.41 -21.44
CA GLN A 321 16.29 8.59 -22.30
C GLN A 321 15.57 8.37 -23.63
N GLY A 322 14.40 9.00 -23.79
CA GLY A 322 13.53 8.92 -24.96
C GLY A 322 12.20 8.19 -24.76
N GLU A 323 12.00 7.40 -23.70
CA GLU A 323 10.70 6.84 -23.36
C GLU A 323 9.93 7.75 -22.41
N GLN A 324 8.70 8.09 -22.77
CA GLN A 324 7.82 8.92 -21.97
C GLN A 324 6.75 8.09 -21.26
N LEU A 325 6.51 8.39 -19.99
CA LEU A 325 5.34 7.88 -19.31
C LEU A 325 4.11 8.56 -19.85
N ASN A 326 3.09 7.75 -20.12
CA ASN A 326 1.82 8.27 -20.60
C ASN A 326 1.02 8.86 -19.42
N PRO A 327 0.89 10.18 -19.32
CA PRO A 327 0.15 10.83 -18.24
C PRO A 327 -1.36 10.77 -18.47
N PHE A 328 -1.81 10.66 -19.73
CA PHE A 328 -3.21 10.76 -20.11
C PHE A 328 -4.06 9.60 -19.56
N GLN A 329 -5.25 9.93 -19.09
CA GLN A 329 -6.17 8.99 -18.47
C GLN A 329 -7.44 8.82 -19.35
N VAL A 330 -7.41 7.83 -20.23
CA VAL A 330 -8.53 7.57 -21.15
C VAL A 330 -9.66 6.85 -20.42
N GLY A 331 -10.87 7.41 -20.50
CA GLY A 331 -12.12 6.75 -20.09
C GLY A 331 -12.54 6.93 -18.63
N ASN A 332 -11.62 7.05 -17.69
CA ASN A 332 -11.95 7.27 -16.28
C ASN A 332 -12.02 8.77 -15.94
N PRO A 333 -12.90 9.18 -15.01
CA PRO A 333 -12.92 10.55 -14.53
C PRO A 333 -11.60 10.97 -13.86
N VAL A 334 -11.16 12.19 -14.13
CA VAL A 334 -9.97 12.76 -13.50
C VAL A 334 -10.27 13.12 -12.06
N ARG A 335 -9.55 12.51 -11.10
CA ARG A 335 -9.69 12.74 -9.67
C ARG A 335 -8.68 13.78 -9.16
N ILE A 336 -8.88 14.26 -7.93
CA ILE A 336 -8.05 15.28 -7.27
C ILE A 336 -6.55 14.96 -7.27
N ASN A 337 -6.18 13.68 -7.15
CA ASN A 337 -4.78 13.24 -7.15
C ASN A 337 -4.08 13.32 -8.52
N ARG A 338 -4.81 13.71 -9.57
CA ARG A 338 -4.30 13.96 -10.93
C ARG A 338 -4.68 15.34 -11.41
N ASP A 339 -4.45 16.31 -10.57
CA ASP A 339 -4.88 17.71 -10.73
C ASP A 339 -4.42 18.36 -12.04
N ARG A 340 -3.23 18.02 -12.55
CA ARG A 340 -2.72 18.57 -13.81
C ARG A 340 -3.48 18.13 -15.05
N LEU A 341 -4.12 16.96 -15.02
CA LEU A 341 -4.99 16.51 -16.12
C LEU A 341 -6.35 17.19 -16.11
N PHE A 342 -6.72 17.84 -15.02
CA PHE A 342 -7.96 18.61 -14.95
C PHE A 342 -7.68 20.07 -15.28
N LYS A 343 -7.96 20.47 -16.49
CA LYS A 343 -7.77 21.84 -16.97
C LYS A 343 -9.10 22.58 -17.08
N GLY A 344 -9.06 23.87 -16.85
CA GLY A 344 -10.19 24.77 -17.03
C GLY A 344 -11.36 24.57 -16.05
N ARG A 345 -12.55 24.85 -16.54
CA ARG A 345 -13.83 24.75 -15.82
C ARG A 345 -13.98 25.73 -14.64
N ARG A 346 -13.03 26.63 -14.41
CA ARG A 346 -13.09 27.60 -13.31
C ARG A 346 -14.34 28.49 -13.42
N LYS A 347 -14.75 28.87 -14.62
CA LYS A 347 -15.97 29.67 -14.85
C LYS A 347 -17.22 29.05 -14.26
N PHE A 348 -17.36 27.71 -14.35
CA PHE A 348 -18.49 26.99 -13.77
C PHE A 348 -18.46 27.01 -12.24
N ALA A 349 -17.28 26.80 -11.65
CA ALA A 349 -17.12 26.86 -10.19
C ALA A 349 -17.40 28.28 -9.68
N ASP A 350 -16.88 29.32 -10.34
CA ASP A 350 -17.10 30.72 -9.97
C ASP A 350 -18.60 31.12 -10.10
N ASP A 351 -19.33 30.58 -11.10
CA ASP A 351 -20.77 30.84 -11.22
C ASP A 351 -21.57 30.18 -10.09
N ILE A 352 -21.23 28.94 -9.73
CA ILE A 352 -21.83 28.23 -8.59
C ILE A 352 -21.52 28.99 -7.30
N GLU A 353 -20.24 29.32 -7.03
CA GLU A 353 -19.80 30.04 -5.85
C GLU A 353 -20.52 31.40 -5.71
N ARG A 354 -20.64 32.15 -6.80
CA ARG A 354 -21.36 33.45 -6.82
C ARG A 354 -22.83 33.28 -6.39
N ARG A 355 -23.49 32.21 -6.82
CA ARG A 355 -24.89 31.93 -6.43
C ARG A 355 -25.00 31.55 -4.97
N ILE A 356 -24.06 30.77 -4.45
CA ILE A 356 -23.98 30.42 -3.04
C ILE A 356 -23.79 31.69 -2.21
N LEU A 357 -22.88 32.58 -2.58
CA LEU A 357 -22.64 33.83 -1.89
C LEU A 357 -23.85 34.79 -1.91
N ASN A 358 -24.58 34.84 -3.04
CA ASN A 358 -25.76 35.69 -3.19
C ASN A 358 -27.01 35.11 -2.48
N ARG A 359 -26.93 33.90 -1.95
CA ARG A 359 -28.05 33.20 -1.28
C ARG A 359 -29.29 33.00 -2.15
N ASP A 360 -29.11 32.96 -3.49
CA ASP A 360 -30.21 32.81 -4.44
C ASP A 360 -30.88 31.43 -4.37
N ARG A 361 -30.16 30.41 -3.91
CA ARG A 361 -30.55 29.01 -3.70
C ARG A 361 -31.35 28.35 -4.84
N PRO A 362 -30.99 28.55 -6.10
CA PRO A 362 -31.59 27.75 -7.15
C PRO A 362 -31.07 26.31 -7.10
N THR A 363 -31.89 25.37 -7.49
CA THR A 363 -31.40 24.02 -7.84
C THR A 363 -30.55 24.13 -9.12
N LEU A 364 -29.34 23.59 -9.09
CA LEU A 364 -28.42 23.64 -10.21
C LEU A 364 -28.50 22.33 -11.02
N ILE A 365 -28.50 22.42 -12.34
CA ILE A 365 -28.39 21.26 -13.22
C ILE A 365 -27.24 21.45 -14.18
N LEU A 366 -26.23 20.60 -14.04
CA LEU A 366 -25.08 20.50 -14.93
C LEU A 366 -25.35 19.41 -15.96
N TYR A 367 -25.65 19.80 -17.20
CA TYR A 367 -25.91 18.88 -18.28
C TYR A 367 -24.95 19.08 -19.45
N GLY A 368 -24.88 18.11 -20.34
CA GLY A 368 -24.00 18.15 -21.50
C GLY A 368 -23.66 16.77 -22.04
N PRO A 369 -22.93 16.68 -23.13
CA PRO A 369 -22.61 15.42 -23.80
C PRO A 369 -21.91 14.44 -22.87
N ARG A 370 -22.00 13.15 -23.17
CA ARG A 370 -21.18 12.15 -22.48
C ARG A 370 -19.70 12.44 -22.68
N ARG A 371 -18.90 12.17 -21.65
CA ARG A 371 -17.42 12.33 -21.64
C ARG A 371 -16.93 13.78 -21.87
N CYS A 372 -17.77 14.79 -21.68
CA CYS A 372 -17.35 16.21 -21.66
C CYS A 372 -16.68 16.63 -20.34
N GLY A 373 -16.60 15.72 -19.34
CA GLY A 373 -15.87 15.96 -18.10
C GLY A 373 -16.71 16.35 -16.89
N LYS A 374 -18.06 16.17 -16.90
CA LYS A 374 -18.94 16.50 -15.75
C LYS A 374 -18.51 15.82 -14.44
N THR A 375 -18.39 14.52 -14.42
CA THR A 375 -17.94 13.75 -13.25
C THR A 375 -16.55 14.17 -12.80
N SER A 376 -15.62 14.45 -13.72
CA SER A 376 -14.30 15.00 -13.39
C SER A 376 -14.39 16.36 -12.71
N PHE A 377 -15.30 17.22 -13.17
CA PHE A 377 -15.56 18.52 -12.56
C PHE A 377 -16.07 18.35 -11.12
N LEU A 378 -17.07 17.49 -10.91
CA LEU A 378 -17.61 17.23 -9.58
C LEU A 378 -16.55 16.69 -8.59
N TYR A 379 -15.68 15.78 -9.03
CA TYR A 379 -14.58 15.28 -8.19
C TYR A 379 -13.54 16.36 -7.84
N ASN A 380 -13.39 17.39 -8.67
CA ASN A 380 -12.41 18.44 -8.47
C ASN A 380 -12.97 19.69 -7.76
N LEU A 381 -14.27 19.77 -7.51
CA LEU A 381 -14.89 20.88 -6.77
C LEU A 381 -14.24 21.18 -5.42
N PRO A 382 -13.84 20.18 -4.58
CA PRO A 382 -13.24 20.49 -3.27
C PRO A 382 -11.96 21.32 -3.32
N ARG A 383 -11.25 21.34 -4.45
CA ARG A 383 -10.06 22.20 -4.63
C ARG A 383 -10.38 23.54 -5.28
N MET A 384 -11.59 23.70 -5.80
CA MET A 384 -12.02 24.89 -6.53
C MET A 384 -12.82 25.85 -5.64
N PHE A 385 -13.41 25.36 -4.57
CA PHE A 385 -14.18 26.14 -3.62
C PHE A 385 -13.37 26.52 -2.37
N PRO A 386 -13.71 27.63 -1.70
CA PRO A 386 -13.20 27.93 -0.39
C PRO A 386 -13.71 26.95 0.68
N SER A 387 -13.08 26.92 1.85
CA SER A 387 -13.33 25.92 2.90
C SER A 387 -14.70 26.02 3.60
N ASP A 388 -15.46 27.05 3.32
CA ASP A 388 -16.85 27.25 3.81
C ASP A 388 -17.88 26.56 2.91
N VAL A 389 -17.51 26.08 1.72
CA VAL A 389 -18.33 25.25 0.86
C VAL A 389 -17.76 23.85 0.78
N LEU A 390 -18.54 22.84 1.19
CA LEU A 390 -18.16 21.44 1.21
C LEU A 390 -18.87 20.69 0.08
N PRO A 391 -18.23 20.44 -1.05
CA PRO A 391 -18.78 19.59 -2.11
C PRO A 391 -18.81 18.13 -1.67
N ILE A 392 -19.99 17.53 -1.79
CA ILE A 392 -20.27 16.12 -1.48
C ILE A 392 -20.64 15.42 -2.77
N PHE A 393 -20.03 14.30 -3.05
CA PHE A 393 -20.25 13.55 -4.29
C PHE A 393 -21.08 12.30 -4.07
N LEU A 394 -22.16 12.15 -4.85
CA LEU A 394 -23.03 11.00 -4.81
C LEU A 394 -23.29 10.49 -6.23
N ASP A 395 -22.84 9.25 -6.51
CA ASP A 395 -23.01 8.58 -7.81
C ASP A 395 -24.32 7.78 -7.85
N MET A 396 -25.28 8.24 -8.65
CA MET A 396 -26.58 7.59 -8.81
C MET A 396 -26.51 6.32 -9.69
N GLN A 397 -25.41 6.01 -10.34
CA GLN A 397 -25.22 4.71 -11.02
C GLN A 397 -25.09 3.55 -10.02
N SER A 398 -24.77 3.86 -8.76
CA SER A 398 -24.63 2.83 -7.71
C SER A 398 -25.99 2.18 -7.41
N ALA A 399 -26.16 0.91 -7.77
CA ALA A 399 -27.33 0.13 -7.40
C ALA A 399 -27.60 0.10 -5.88
N ALA A 400 -26.54 0.22 -5.07
CA ALA A 400 -26.67 0.31 -3.61
C ALA A 400 -27.34 1.58 -3.10
N ILE A 401 -27.50 2.61 -3.96
CA ILE A 401 -28.12 3.89 -3.62
C ILE A 401 -29.55 3.96 -4.18
N THR A 402 -29.76 3.38 -5.37
CA THR A 402 -31.04 3.48 -6.09
C THR A 402 -31.98 2.30 -5.88
N SER A 403 -31.66 1.34 -5.00
CA SER A 403 -32.49 0.14 -4.75
C SER A 403 -33.73 0.40 -3.91
N SER A 404 -33.70 1.40 -3.03
CA SER A 404 -34.83 1.79 -2.18
C SER A 404 -34.62 3.20 -1.60
N GLU A 405 -35.69 3.82 -1.04
CA GLU A 405 -35.58 5.09 -0.32
C GLU A 405 -34.63 4.99 0.88
N ALA A 406 -34.66 3.87 1.59
CA ALA A 406 -33.77 3.60 2.72
C ALA A 406 -32.29 3.58 2.29
N ASP A 407 -31.99 2.94 1.18
CA ASP A 407 -30.64 2.87 0.63
C ASP A 407 -30.18 4.24 0.09
N PHE A 408 -31.09 5.01 -0.51
CA PHE A 408 -30.81 6.39 -0.95
C PHE A 408 -30.44 7.28 0.25
N CYS A 409 -31.30 7.34 1.27
CA CYS A 409 -31.08 8.16 2.47
C CYS A 409 -29.78 7.76 3.19
N GLN A 410 -29.54 6.45 3.34
CA GLN A 410 -28.29 5.96 3.93
C GLN A 410 -27.06 6.31 3.08
N GLY A 411 -27.18 6.18 1.75
CA GLY A 411 -26.12 6.53 0.81
C GLY A 411 -25.75 8.01 0.91
N LEU A 412 -26.76 8.89 0.97
CA LEU A 412 -26.58 10.34 1.12
C LEU A 412 -25.86 10.68 2.43
N VAL A 413 -26.33 10.16 3.56
CA VAL A 413 -25.71 10.37 4.88
C VAL A 413 -24.25 9.90 4.88
N ARG A 414 -23.96 8.72 4.31
CA ARG A 414 -22.60 8.18 4.21
C ARG A 414 -21.69 9.04 3.33
N ALA A 415 -22.20 9.54 2.21
CA ALA A 415 -21.44 10.42 1.34
C ALA A 415 -21.10 11.72 2.05
N ILE A 416 -22.08 12.37 2.69
CA ILE A 416 -21.87 13.60 3.47
C ILE A 416 -20.82 13.36 4.55
N TYR A 417 -20.96 12.31 5.35
CA TYR A 417 -20.00 11.99 6.43
C TYR A 417 -18.58 11.74 5.91
N LYS A 418 -18.47 10.92 4.87
CA LYS A 418 -17.15 10.53 4.30
C LYS A 418 -16.43 11.72 3.68
N ASP A 419 -17.13 12.48 2.85
CA ASP A 419 -16.52 13.58 2.10
C ASP A 419 -16.23 14.77 3.00
N SER A 420 -17.09 15.10 3.98
CA SER A 420 -16.80 16.11 5.00
C SER A 420 -15.58 15.73 5.83
N LYS A 421 -15.46 14.45 6.25
CA LYS A 421 -14.29 13.96 6.97
C LYS A 421 -13.00 14.07 6.14
N SER A 422 -13.05 13.81 4.84
CA SER A 422 -11.90 13.93 3.95
C SER A 422 -11.46 15.40 3.77
N GLN A 423 -12.40 16.34 3.95
CA GLN A 423 -12.20 17.79 3.91
C GLN A 423 -11.93 18.38 5.31
N GLY A 424 -11.68 17.53 6.32
CA GLY A 424 -11.29 17.96 7.66
C GLY A 424 -12.46 18.34 8.58
N VAL A 425 -13.72 18.03 8.20
CA VAL A 425 -14.91 18.33 8.99
C VAL A 425 -15.48 17.07 9.61
N LEU A 426 -15.62 17.04 10.94
CA LEU A 426 -16.13 15.91 11.68
C LEU A 426 -17.62 16.09 11.98
N LEU A 427 -18.46 15.30 11.34
CA LEU A 427 -19.90 15.25 11.53
C LEU A 427 -20.31 14.11 12.48
N PRO A 428 -21.58 14.05 12.92
CA PRO A 428 -22.10 12.95 13.71
C PRO A 428 -21.94 11.61 13.01
N THR A 429 -21.76 10.54 13.80
CA THR A 429 -21.64 9.19 13.22
C THR A 429 -22.93 8.80 12.49
N PRO A 430 -22.85 8.29 11.26
CA PRO A 430 -24.04 7.86 10.52
C PRO A 430 -24.91 6.85 11.28
N PRO A 431 -26.24 6.97 11.23
CA PRO A 431 -27.15 6.00 11.80
C PRO A 431 -26.97 4.61 11.23
N LYS A 432 -27.40 3.58 11.97
CA LYS A 432 -27.31 2.18 11.52
C LYS A 432 -28.34 1.91 10.40
N ARG A 433 -28.02 0.97 9.51
CA ARG A 433 -28.84 0.63 8.33
C ARG A 433 -30.29 0.26 8.68
N ASN A 434 -30.51 -0.45 9.78
CA ASN A 434 -31.85 -0.88 10.19
C ASN A 434 -32.77 0.30 10.52
N GLN A 435 -32.26 1.44 11.01
CA GLN A 435 -33.05 2.63 11.32
C GLN A 435 -33.65 3.24 10.05
N PHE A 436 -32.91 3.28 8.94
CA PHE A 436 -33.42 3.77 7.66
C PHE A 436 -34.51 2.87 7.04
N GLN A 437 -34.56 1.58 7.38
CA GLN A 437 -35.59 0.67 6.87
C GLN A 437 -36.98 0.97 7.45
N GLU A 438 -37.05 1.50 8.67
CA GLU A 438 -38.33 1.81 9.36
C GLU A 438 -38.87 3.19 8.94
N SER A 439 -38.00 4.22 8.92
CA SER A 439 -38.36 5.60 8.64
C SER A 439 -37.24 6.35 7.96
N PRO A 440 -37.00 6.11 6.62
CA PRO A 440 -35.81 6.61 5.94
C PRO A 440 -35.68 8.13 5.98
N TYR A 441 -36.75 8.86 5.74
CA TYR A 441 -36.70 10.32 5.66
C TYR A 441 -36.56 10.97 7.03
N THR A 442 -37.29 10.50 8.05
CA THR A 442 -37.16 11.02 9.43
C THR A 442 -35.75 10.84 9.96
N VAL A 443 -35.12 9.65 9.72
CA VAL A 443 -33.73 9.39 10.13
C VAL A 443 -32.76 10.26 9.38
N LEU A 444 -33.03 10.56 8.13
CA LEU A 444 -32.20 11.49 7.32
C LEU A 444 -32.29 12.91 7.88
N GLU A 445 -33.50 13.42 8.11
CA GLU A 445 -33.75 14.77 8.65
C GLU A 445 -33.14 14.94 10.04
N ASP A 446 -33.42 14.03 10.98
CA ASP A 446 -32.86 14.06 12.33
C ASP A 446 -31.30 14.11 12.31
N TRP A 447 -30.70 13.31 11.44
CA TRP A 447 -29.24 13.31 11.31
C TRP A 447 -28.70 14.58 10.64
N LEU A 448 -29.41 15.11 9.62
CA LEU A 448 -29.04 16.37 8.97
C LEU A 448 -29.10 17.54 9.93
N ASP A 449 -30.13 17.64 10.78
CA ASP A 449 -30.26 18.69 11.79
C ASP A 449 -29.05 18.70 12.73
N GLU A 450 -28.65 17.51 13.23
CA GLU A 450 -27.47 17.37 14.08
C GLU A 450 -26.16 17.67 13.32
N ALA A 451 -26.09 17.30 12.05
CA ALA A 451 -24.90 17.52 11.21
C ALA A 451 -24.72 19.00 10.86
N LEU A 452 -25.81 19.70 10.53
CA LEU A 452 -25.79 21.11 10.16
C LEU A 452 -25.44 22.02 11.35
N GLU A 453 -25.89 21.68 12.56
CA GLU A 453 -25.45 22.38 13.78
C GLU A 453 -23.90 22.36 13.93
N LYS A 454 -23.26 21.25 13.55
CA LYS A 454 -21.78 21.11 13.61
C LYS A 454 -21.05 21.78 12.46
N LEU A 455 -21.74 22.10 11.38
CA LEU A 455 -21.16 22.78 10.23
C LEU A 455 -20.98 24.30 10.46
N GLU A 456 -21.65 24.85 11.47
CA GLU A 456 -21.66 26.30 11.75
C GLU A 456 -22.15 27.09 10.51
N ASP A 457 -21.31 27.97 9.96
CA ASP A 457 -21.66 28.79 8.79
C ASP A 457 -21.33 28.14 7.44
N ARG A 458 -20.83 26.88 7.43
CA ARG A 458 -20.44 26.21 6.19
C ARG A 458 -21.64 25.68 5.43
N GLN A 459 -21.47 25.59 4.11
CA GLN A 459 -22.49 25.13 3.17
C GLN A 459 -22.15 23.72 2.65
N LEU A 460 -23.15 22.86 2.51
CA LEU A 460 -23.01 21.56 1.83
C LEU A 460 -23.51 21.71 0.39
N LEU A 461 -22.65 21.43 -0.57
CA LEU A 461 -23.03 21.32 -2.00
C LEU A 461 -23.17 19.84 -2.37
N LEU A 462 -24.39 19.35 -2.40
CA LEU A 462 -24.71 17.95 -2.73
C LEU A 462 -24.72 17.75 -4.25
N ASN A 463 -23.72 17.05 -4.75
CA ASN A 463 -23.55 16.78 -6.17
C ASN A 463 -24.06 15.37 -6.51
N LEU A 464 -25.22 15.27 -7.14
CA LEU A 464 -25.85 14.02 -7.56
C LEU A 464 -25.51 13.76 -9.04
N ASP A 465 -24.54 12.90 -9.29
CA ASP A 465 -24.13 12.57 -10.65
C ASP A 465 -25.00 11.49 -11.26
N GLU A 466 -25.25 11.56 -12.58
CA GLU A 466 -26.15 10.68 -13.34
C GLU A 466 -27.57 10.63 -12.72
N PHE A 467 -28.09 11.81 -12.34
CA PHE A 467 -29.35 11.95 -11.62
C PHE A 467 -30.57 11.35 -12.33
N GLU A 468 -30.54 11.18 -13.64
CA GLU A 468 -31.57 10.51 -14.43
C GLU A 468 -31.82 9.05 -13.99
N LYS A 469 -30.85 8.43 -13.29
CA LYS A 469 -31.02 7.08 -12.72
C LYS A 469 -32.08 7.05 -11.59
N ILE A 470 -32.32 8.16 -10.93
CA ILE A 470 -33.44 8.28 -9.97
C ILE A 470 -34.77 8.09 -10.72
N GLY A 471 -34.93 8.73 -11.89
CA GLY A 471 -36.12 8.57 -12.70
C GLY A 471 -36.32 7.13 -13.19
N THR A 472 -35.21 6.45 -13.56
CA THR A 472 -35.25 5.02 -13.92
C THR A 472 -35.71 4.17 -12.74
N ALA A 473 -35.14 4.37 -11.54
CA ALA A 473 -35.51 3.63 -10.32
C ALA A 473 -37.00 3.86 -9.92
N ILE A 474 -37.52 5.05 -10.16
CA ILE A 474 -38.95 5.35 -9.93
C ILE A 474 -39.83 4.60 -10.94
N ASN A 475 -39.47 4.61 -12.22
CA ASN A 475 -40.22 3.88 -13.26
C ASN A 475 -40.21 2.36 -13.01
N GLU A 476 -39.10 1.82 -12.49
CA GLU A 476 -38.95 0.42 -12.10
C GLU A 476 -39.59 0.10 -10.73
N LYS A 477 -40.19 1.08 -10.07
CA LYS A 477 -40.83 0.97 -8.75
C LYS A 477 -39.89 0.55 -7.61
N GLN A 478 -38.60 0.81 -7.76
CA GLN A 478 -37.60 0.61 -6.72
C GLN A 478 -37.67 1.76 -5.67
N ILE A 479 -37.93 2.97 -6.15
CA ILE A 479 -38.09 4.17 -5.32
C ILE A 479 -39.46 4.79 -5.67
N SER A 480 -40.16 5.35 -4.69
CA SER A 480 -41.42 6.03 -4.93
C SER A 480 -41.23 7.53 -5.25
N LEU A 481 -42.28 8.17 -5.75
CA LEU A 481 -42.29 9.63 -5.99
C LEU A 481 -42.10 10.46 -4.72
N ARG A 482 -42.29 9.86 -3.53
CA ARG A 482 -42.03 10.53 -2.23
C ARG A 482 -40.58 11.02 -2.09
N LEU A 483 -39.64 10.39 -2.79
CA LEU A 483 -38.26 10.89 -2.81
C LEU A 483 -38.18 12.31 -3.38
N PHE A 484 -39.00 12.63 -4.41
CA PHE A 484 -39.02 13.99 -4.93
C PHE A 484 -39.65 14.99 -3.96
N ASP A 485 -40.67 14.57 -3.21
CA ASP A 485 -41.25 15.41 -2.13
C ASP A 485 -40.21 15.72 -1.09
N GLU A 486 -39.41 14.70 -0.68
CA GLU A 486 -38.31 14.84 0.26
C GLU A 486 -37.21 15.76 -0.27
N LEU A 487 -36.69 15.51 -1.48
CA LEU A 487 -35.67 16.37 -2.07
C LEU A 487 -36.14 17.83 -2.16
N ARG A 488 -37.41 18.04 -2.53
CA ARG A 488 -38.01 19.37 -2.55
C ARG A 488 -38.08 20.00 -1.15
N HIS A 489 -38.45 19.22 -0.13
CA HIS A 489 -38.44 19.65 1.25
C HIS A 489 -37.05 20.11 1.67
N LEU A 490 -36.04 19.29 1.46
CA LEU A 490 -34.62 19.62 1.76
C LEU A 490 -34.17 20.89 1.06
N ILE A 491 -34.49 21.07 -0.23
CA ILE A 491 -34.12 22.26 -1.01
C ILE A 491 -34.80 23.52 -0.45
N GLN A 492 -36.03 23.42 0.02
CA GLN A 492 -36.81 24.57 0.47
C GLN A 492 -36.53 24.99 1.91
N HIS A 493 -36.22 24.04 2.79
CA HIS A 493 -36.17 24.26 4.24
C HIS A 493 -34.77 24.23 4.83
N TYR A 494 -33.77 23.67 4.15
CA TYR A 494 -32.41 23.57 4.67
C TYR A 494 -31.48 24.60 4.03
N ASP A 495 -31.29 25.73 4.68
CA ASP A 495 -30.55 26.89 4.15
C ASP A 495 -29.08 26.62 3.82
N GLN A 496 -28.47 25.63 4.46
CA GLN A 496 -27.07 25.24 4.25
C GLN A 496 -26.91 24.13 3.19
N LEU A 497 -28.01 23.60 2.64
CA LEU A 497 -27.95 22.56 1.60
C LEU A 497 -28.15 23.16 0.21
N TRP A 498 -27.22 22.85 -0.68
CA TRP A 498 -27.27 23.18 -2.10
C TRP A 498 -27.28 21.92 -2.92
N PHE A 499 -28.03 21.90 -3.99
CA PHE A 499 -28.15 20.74 -4.86
C PHE A 499 -27.65 21.06 -6.25
N LEU A 500 -26.72 20.24 -6.74
CA LEU A 500 -26.22 20.23 -8.10
C LEU A 500 -26.48 18.84 -8.71
N PHE A 501 -27.46 18.76 -9.56
CA PHE A 501 -27.74 17.55 -10.35
C PHE A 501 -26.88 17.54 -11.59
N SER A 502 -26.22 16.42 -11.90
CA SER A 502 -25.39 16.25 -13.08
C SER A 502 -25.86 15.06 -13.91
N GLY A 503 -25.97 15.25 -15.21
CA GLY A 503 -26.43 14.21 -16.12
C GLY A 503 -26.29 14.57 -17.60
N VAL A 504 -26.77 13.69 -18.46
CA VAL A 504 -26.74 13.90 -19.92
C VAL A 504 -27.98 14.65 -20.39
N LYS A 505 -29.11 14.45 -19.71
CA LYS A 505 -30.43 14.95 -20.11
C LYS A 505 -30.78 16.26 -19.38
N THR A 506 -31.51 17.12 -20.07
CA THR A 506 -32.17 18.26 -19.42
C THR A 506 -33.40 17.80 -18.63
N LEU A 507 -33.93 18.63 -17.74
CA LEU A 507 -35.16 18.32 -17.01
C LEU A 507 -36.35 18.00 -17.88
N LYS A 508 -36.45 18.67 -19.05
CA LYS A 508 -37.54 18.44 -20.01
C LYS A 508 -37.51 17.04 -20.63
N GLU A 509 -36.32 16.52 -20.82
CA GLU A 509 -36.09 15.19 -21.45
C GLU A 509 -36.25 14.04 -20.43
N ILE A 510 -36.14 14.30 -19.13
CA ILE A 510 -36.30 13.27 -18.10
C ILE A 510 -37.77 12.98 -17.81
N GLY A 511 -38.66 13.93 -18.13
CA GLY A 511 -40.10 13.75 -18.03
C GLY A 511 -40.81 14.77 -17.13
N PRO A 512 -42.15 14.77 -17.20
CA PRO A 512 -43.00 15.82 -16.59
C PRO A 512 -42.88 15.85 -15.05
N ASN A 513 -42.58 14.75 -14.41
CA ASN A 513 -42.43 14.70 -12.94
C ASN A 513 -41.31 15.64 -12.46
N TRP A 514 -40.16 15.63 -13.11
CA TRP A 514 -39.02 16.47 -12.73
C TRP A 514 -39.32 17.96 -12.83
N SER A 515 -39.94 18.39 -13.95
CA SER A 515 -40.30 19.80 -14.14
C SER A 515 -41.37 20.30 -13.16
N SER A 516 -42.21 19.43 -12.64
CA SER A 516 -43.23 19.77 -11.63
C SER A 516 -42.67 19.96 -10.24
N TYR A 517 -41.68 19.15 -9.87
CA TYR A 517 -41.06 19.20 -8.54
C TYR A 517 -39.97 20.26 -8.41
N PHE A 518 -39.21 20.53 -9.47
CA PHE A 518 -38.07 21.44 -9.45
C PHE A 518 -38.33 22.67 -10.33
N ILE A 519 -39.11 23.64 -9.82
CA ILE A 519 -39.56 24.82 -10.58
C ILE A 519 -38.43 25.87 -10.73
N SER A 520 -37.60 26.08 -9.71
CA SER A 520 -36.52 27.08 -9.71
C SER A 520 -35.19 26.42 -10.03
N VAL A 521 -34.97 26.09 -11.31
CA VAL A 521 -33.76 25.41 -11.76
C VAL A 521 -32.94 26.31 -12.65
N VAL A 522 -31.64 26.33 -12.43
CA VAL A 522 -30.68 27.00 -13.30
C VAL A 522 -29.93 25.93 -14.09
N PRO A 523 -30.17 25.84 -15.39
CA PRO A 523 -29.42 24.94 -16.27
C PRO A 523 -28.03 25.51 -16.53
N MET A 524 -27.03 24.63 -16.45
CA MET A 524 -25.61 24.91 -16.74
C MET A 524 -25.14 23.90 -17.77
N GLU A 525 -24.95 24.33 -19.00
CA GLU A 525 -24.50 23.46 -20.08
C GLU A 525 -22.96 23.36 -20.08
N MET A 526 -22.45 22.15 -19.92
CA MET A 526 -21.02 21.88 -19.96
C MET A 526 -20.68 21.16 -21.28
N LEU A 527 -20.08 21.90 -22.18
CA LEU A 527 -19.59 21.39 -23.45
C LEU A 527 -18.08 21.04 -23.38
N TYR A 528 -17.37 21.33 -24.42
CA TYR A 528 -15.94 21.04 -24.58
C TYR A 528 -15.07 22.03 -23.79
N LEU A 529 -13.76 21.79 -23.74
CA LEU A 529 -12.79 22.71 -23.16
C LEU A 529 -12.62 23.93 -24.06
N GLU A 530 -12.24 25.06 -23.46
CA GLU A 530 -11.77 26.19 -24.26
C GLU A 530 -10.44 25.83 -24.95
N PRO A 531 -10.15 26.38 -26.14
CA PRO A 531 -8.94 26.02 -26.89
C PRO A 531 -7.64 26.14 -26.09
N GLU A 532 -7.52 27.15 -25.22
CA GLU A 532 -6.37 27.35 -24.36
C GLU A 532 -6.24 26.27 -23.30
N GLU A 533 -7.36 25.86 -22.68
CA GLU A 533 -7.42 24.79 -21.70
C GLU A 533 -7.07 23.44 -22.33
N ALA A 534 -7.58 23.18 -23.53
CA ALA A 534 -7.29 21.98 -24.31
C ALA A 534 -5.82 21.93 -24.74
N ARG A 535 -5.23 23.07 -25.13
CA ARG A 535 -3.81 23.20 -25.44
C ARG A 535 -2.95 22.91 -24.22
N GLU A 536 -3.30 23.49 -23.08
CA GLU A 536 -2.59 23.25 -21.82
C GLU A 536 -2.64 21.78 -21.41
N LEU A 537 -3.80 21.09 -21.63
CA LEU A 537 -3.93 19.65 -21.36
C LEU A 537 -2.97 18.81 -22.19
N LEU A 538 -2.72 19.19 -23.45
CA LEU A 538 -1.80 18.46 -24.34
C LEU A 538 -0.33 18.78 -24.05
N LEU A 539 -0.01 20.02 -23.68
CA LEU A 539 1.37 20.49 -23.52
C LEU A 539 1.92 20.29 -22.12
N ASP A 540 1.07 20.37 -21.09
CA ASP A 540 1.47 20.27 -19.67
C ASP A 540 0.53 19.32 -18.88
N PRO A 541 0.42 18.03 -19.27
CA PRO A 541 -0.40 17.07 -18.55
C PRO A 541 0.25 16.53 -17.26
N ASP A 542 1.60 16.61 -17.15
CA ASP A 542 2.40 16.15 -16.02
C ASP A 542 3.71 16.95 -15.93
N PRO A 543 4.28 17.19 -14.71
CA PRO A 543 5.52 17.95 -14.55
C PRO A 543 6.71 17.41 -15.34
N ASP A 544 6.76 16.08 -15.52
CA ASP A 544 7.86 15.39 -16.19
C ASP A 544 7.58 15.14 -17.68
N PHE A 545 6.52 15.74 -18.22
CA PHE A 545 6.13 15.55 -19.61
C PHE A 545 7.01 16.37 -20.54
N THR A 546 7.71 15.68 -21.43
CA THR A 546 8.73 16.30 -22.32
C THR A 546 8.43 16.12 -23.80
N LEU A 547 7.26 15.57 -24.15
CA LEU A 547 6.87 15.39 -25.55
C LEU A 547 6.71 16.73 -26.26
N ARG A 548 7.30 16.83 -27.44
CA ARG A 548 7.25 18.01 -28.30
C ARG A 548 6.32 17.76 -29.49
N TYR A 549 5.87 18.83 -30.08
CA TYR A 549 4.97 18.77 -31.23
C TYR A 549 5.52 19.64 -32.37
N ASN A 550 5.55 19.15 -33.59
CA ASN A 550 5.82 19.97 -34.75
C ASN A 550 4.77 21.08 -34.88
N GLU A 551 5.12 22.14 -35.59
CA GLU A 551 4.25 23.28 -35.82
C GLU A 551 2.90 22.83 -36.43
N GLY A 552 1.78 23.34 -35.87
CA GLY A 552 0.45 23.04 -36.33
C GLY A 552 -0.17 21.73 -35.81
N ILE A 553 0.60 20.81 -35.21
CA ILE A 553 0.08 19.52 -34.73
C ILE A 553 -0.96 19.70 -33.63
N VAL A 554 -0.66 20.56 -32.66
CA VAL A 554 -1.58 20.81 -31.53
C VAL A 554 -2.90 21.39 -32.06
N GLU A 555 -2.83 22.39 -32.94
CA GLU A 555 -3.98 23.01 -33.59
C GLU A 555 -4.83 22.00 -34.36
N GLU A 556 -4.18 21.07 -35.06
CA GLU A 556 -4.87 20.00 -35.75
C GLU A 556 -5.59 19.05 -34.80
N VAL A 557 -4.95 18.66 -33.69
CA VAL A 557 -5.58 17.84 -32.66
C VAL A 557 -6.78 18.56 -32.02
N LEU A 558 -6.65 19.85 -31.72
CA LEU A 558 -7.77 20.65 -31.19
C LEU A 558 -8.94 20.68 -32.18
N LYS A 559 -8.65 20.90 -33.47
CA LYS A 559 -9.66 20.90 -34.54
C LYS A 559 -10.31 19.51 -34.70
N LEU A 560 -9.54 18.44 -34.74
CA LEU A 560 -10.05 17.07 -34.88
C LEU A 560 -10.96 16.66 -33.73
N THR A 561 -10.61 17.04 -32.53
CA THR A 561 -11.32 16.65 -31.29
C THR A 561 -12.38 17.67 -30.87
N ARG A 562 -12.41 18.86 -31.50
CA ARG A 562 -13.21 20.03 -31.06
C ARG A 562 -13.02 20.31 -29.56
N CYS A 563 -11.82 20.10 -29.06
CA CYS A 563 -11.47 20.27 -27.62
C CYS A 563 -12.30 19.39 -26.67
N GLN A 564 -12.87 18.28 -27.13
CA GLN A 564 -13.57 17.34 -26.26
C GLN A 564 -12.56 16.64 -25.34
N PRO A 565 -12.71 16.68 -24.00
CA PRO A 565 -11.71 16.19 -23.05
C PRO A 565 -11.32 14.73 -23.22
N TYR A 566 -12.29 13.86 -23.50
CA TYR A 566 -12.02 12.43 -23.71
C TYR A 566 -11.18 12.18 -24.96
N LEU A 567 -11.51 12.81 -26.07
CA LEU A 567 -10.79 12.63 -27.33
C LEU A 567 -9.40 13.25 -27.30
N LEU A 568 -9.23 14.38 -26.59
CA LEU A 568 -7.92 14.96 -26.32
C LEU A 568 -7.02 13.99 -25.55
N GLN A 569 -7.53 13.40 -24.50
CA GLN A 569 -6.78 12.40 -23.71
C GLN A 569 -6.53 11.12 -24.51
N LEU A 570 -7.49 10.68 -25.34
CA LEU A 570 -7.34 9.52 -26.21
C LEU A 570 -6.20 9.72 -27.22
N LEU A 571 -6.22 10.84 -27.95
CA LEU A 571 -5.15 11.16 -28.91
C LEU A 571 -3.84 11.49 -28.22
N GLY A 572 -3.84 12.20 -27.09
CA GLY A 572 -2.66 12.42 -26.27
C GLY A 572 -1.99 11.11 -25.86
N ALA A 573 -2.77 10.16 -25.35
CA ALA A 573 -2.28 8.83 -25.00
C ALA A 573 -1.73 8.05 -26.21
N ALA A 574 -2.40 8.14 -27.35
CA ALA A 574 -1.96 7.49 -28.57
C ALA A 574 -0.66 8.12 -29.11
N MET A 575 -0.54 9.44 -29.09
CA MET A 575 0.70 10.14 -29.48
C MET A 575 1.90 9.75 -28.62
N VAL A 576 1.73 9.68 -27.31
CA VAL A 576 2.80 9.16 -26.41
C VAL A 576 3.17 7.74 -26.76
N THR A 577 2.19 6.88 -27.03
CA THR A 577 2.44 5.49 -27.47
C THR A 577 3.26 5.45 -28.76
N GLN A 578 2.91 6.25 -29.77
CA GLN A 578 3.65 6.30 -31.02
C GLN A 578 5.04 6.88 -30.87
N ALA A 579 5.22 7.92 -30.05
CA ALA A 579 6.52 8.49 -29.74
C ALA A 579 7.46 7.45 -29.12
N ASN A 580 6.98 6.70 -28.12
CA ASN A 580 7.73 5.62 -27.47
C ASN A 580 8.07 4.48 -28.44
N LEU A 581 7.13 4.09 -29.30
CA LEU A 581 7.34 3.03 -30.31
C LEU A 581 8.46 3.40 -31.30
N HIS A 582 8.54 4.68 -31.65
CA HIS A 582 9.53 5.21 -32.59
C HIS A 582 10.76 5.83 -31.90
N HIS A 583 10.90 5.69 -30.56
CA HIS A 583 11.98 6.24 -29.77
C HIS A 583 12.28 7.72 -30.05
N THR A 584 11.23 8.53 -30.12
CA THR A 584 11.32 9.98 -30.36
C THR A 584 10.59 10.78 -29.29
N ASP A 585 11.02 12.01 -29.07
CA ASP A 585 10.36 12.97 -28.17
C ASP A 585 9.48 13.98 -28.94
N THR A 586 9.36 13.83 -30.27
CA THR A 586 8.70 14.83 -31.11
C THR A 586 7.62 14.17 -31.98
N ILE A 587 6.40 14.69 -31.92
CA ILE A 587 5.29 14.25 -32.77
C ILE A 587 5.34 14.97 -34.13
N THR A 588 5.47 14.15 -35.17
CA THR A 588 5.38 14.60 -36.58
C THR A 588 3.97 14.35 -37.15
N PRO A 589 3.64 14.89 -38.34
CA PRO A 589 2.36 14.62 -39.01
C PRO A 589 2.12 13.12 -39.24
N GLU A 590 3.16 12.35 -39.55
CA GLU A 590 3.08 10.90 -39.77
C GLU A 590 2.73 10.17 -38.47
N LEU A 591 3.36 10.56 -37.34
CA LEU A 591 3.06 10.00 -36.04
C LEU A 591 1.67 10.39 -35.55
N LEU A 592 1.20 11.61 -35.84
CA LEU A 592 -0.18 12.00 -35.56
C LEU A 592 -1.16 11.10 -36.32
N LYS A 593 -0.91 10.84 -37.61
CA LYS A 593 -1.77 9.94 -38.40
C LYS A 593 -1.80 8.53 -37.77
N ALA A 594 -0.66 7.96 -37.40
CA ALA A 594 -0.60 6.67 -36.73
C ALA A 594 -1.32 6.72 -35.36
N ALA A 595 -1.22 7.82 -34.62
CA ALA A 595 -1.91 8.02 -33.35
C ALA A 595 -3.45 8.10 -33.53
N ILE A 596 -3.94 8.67 -34.61
CA ILE A 596 -5.37 8.68 -34.94
C ILE A 596 -5.87 7.24 -35.20
N GLU A 597 -5.12 6.43 -35.94
CA GLU A 597 -5.46 5.03 -36.20
C GLU A 597 -5.48 4.20 -34.90
N ASP A 598 -4.47 4.35 -34.06
CA ASP A 598 -4.42 3.74 -32.72
C ASP A 598 -5.57 4.25 -31.82
N GLY A 599 -5.89 5.54 -31.91
CA GLY A 599 -7.02 6.17 -31.23
C GLY A 599 -8.37 5.57 -31.62
N PHE A 600 -8.58 5.23 -32.88
CA PHE A 600 -9.80 4.56 -33.30
C PHE A 600 -9.93 3.16 -32.73
N ILE A 601 -8.83 2.41 -32.64
CA ILE A 601 -8.81 1.08 -32.04
C ILE A 601 -9.10 1.17 -30.55
N LYS A 602 -8.36 2.01 -29.82
CA LYS A 602 -8.50 2.16 -28.36
C LYS A 602 -9.81 2.84 -27.96
N GLY A 603 -10.33 3.73 -28.81
CA GLY A 603 -11.58 4.46 -28.61
C GLY A 603 -12.82 3.75 -29.19
N GLU A 604 -12.69 2.54 -29.74
CA GLU A 604 -13.79 1.81 -30.37
C GLU A 604 -15.10 1.78 -29.56
N PRO A 605 -15.06 1.54 -28.21
CA PRO A 605 -16.29 1.56 -27.40
C PRO A 605 -16.99 2.93 -27.40
N TYR A 606 -16.24 4.03 -27.48
CA TYR A 606 -16.81 5.37 -27.54
C TYR A 606 -17.47 5.64 -28.88
N PHE A 607 -16.80 5.32 -30.00
CA PHE A 607 -17.31 5.53 -31.33
C PHE A 607 -18.50 4.62 -31.64
N THR A 608 -18.43 3.36 -31.16
CA THR A 608 -19.56 2.43 -31.29
C THR A 608 -20.76 2.89 -30.49
N ASN A 609 -20.58 3.45 -29.30
CA ASN A 609 -21.67 4.00 -28.51
C ASN A 609 -22.35 5.18 -29.23
N ILE A 610 -21.59 6.07 -29.88
CA ILE A 610 -22.18 7.12 -30.76
C ILE A 610 -23.02 6.49 -31.82
N TRP A 611 -22.51 5.47 -32.48
CA TRP A 611 -23.20 4.80 -33.61
C TRP A 611 -24.49 4.08 -33.20
N THR A 612 -24.54 3.49 -32.00
CA THR A 612 -25.66 2.64 -31.56
C THR A 612 -26.65 3.35 -30.64
N GLU A 613 -26.20 4.33 -29.83
CA GLU A 613 -27.08 4.95 -28.84
C GLU A 613 -27.44 6.40 -29.14
N PHE A 614 -26.64 7.11 -29.98
CA PHE A 614 -26.84 8.54 -30.24
C PHE A 614 -27.26 8.87 -31.65
N THR A 615 -27.77 7.89 -32.38
CA THR A 615 -28.35 8.07 -33.75
C THR A 615 -29.86 8.05 -33.77
N GLY A 616 -30.53 7.64 -32.67
CA GLY A 616 -31.98 7.62 -32.51
C GLY A 616 -32.41 6.99 -31.18
N GLU A 617 -33.70 7.12 -30.81
CA GLU A 617 -34.27 6.51 -29.58
C GLU A 617 -34.88 5.12 -29.85
N SER A 618 -35.45 4.90 -31.04
CA SER A 618 -36.01 3.61 -31.47
C SER A 618 -35.06 2.92 -32.48
N GLU A 619 -35.23 1.60 -32.68
CA GLU A 619 -34.47 0.86 -33.69
C GLU A 619 -34.60 1.45 -35.10
N GLU A 620 -35.80 1.90 -35.47
CA GLU A 620 -36.04 2.53 -36.77
C GLU A 620 -35.32 3.88 -36.87
N GLU A 621 -35.37 4.70 -35.85
CA GLU A 621 -34.67 5.99 -35.80
C GLU A 621 -33.14 5.78 -35.81
N ILE A 622 -32.61 4.78 -35.08
CA ILE A 622 -31.18 4.44 -35.09
C ILE A 622 -30.71 4.09 -36.52
N LEU A 623 -31.44 3.26 -37.24
CA LEU A 623 -31.12 2.91 -38.62
C LEU A 623 -31.17 4.12 -39.55
N ALA A 624 -32.18 4.99 -39.39
CA ALA A 624 -32.29 6.22 -40.14
C ALA A 624 -31.13 7.19 -39.85
N GLY A 625 -30.79 7.36 -38.58
CA GLY A 625 -29.66 8.19 -38.12
C GLY A 625 -28.31 7.68 -38.62
N GLN A 626 -28.06 6.38 -38.56
CA GLN A 626 -26.86 5.75 -39.13
C GLN A 626 -26.77 6.01 -40.65
N SER A 627 -27.90 5.89 -41.40
CA SER A 627 -27.93 6.20 -42.80
C SER A 627 -27.63 7.67 -43.12
N LEU A 628 -28.14 8.59 -42.26
CA LEU A 628 -27.84 10.02 -42.35
C LEU A 628 -26.36 10.31 -42.11
N LEU A 629 -25.74 9.70 -41.06
CA LEU A 629 -24.33 9.87 -40.79
C LEU A 629 -23.44 9.37 -41.93
N LEU A 630 -23.79 8.24 -42.55
CA LEU A 630 -23.06 7.73 -43.72
C LEU A 630 -23.11 8.69 -44.93
N LYS A 631 -24.27 9.32 -45.17
CA LYS A 631 -24.42 10.35 -46.23
C LYS A 631 -23.58 11.58 -45.91
N LEU A 632 -23.69 12.10 -44.69
CA LEU A 632 -22.91 13.25 -44.26
C LEU A 632 -21.39 12.98 -44.31
N ALA A 633 -20.94 11.77 -43.97
CA ALA A 633 -19.53 11.38 -44.07
C ALA A 633 -19.02 11.38 -45.53
N LYS A 634 -19.91 11.16 -46.51
CA LYS A 634 -19.64 11.27 -47.95
C LYS A 634 -19.78 12.69 -48.48
N GLY A 635 -20.22 13.66 -47.66
CA GLY A 635 -20.48 15.04 -48.06
C GLY A 635 -21.86 15.28 -48.66
N GLU A 636 -22.76 14.31 -48.54
CA GLU A 636 -24.13 14.42 -49.02
C GLU A 636 -25.03 15.04 -47.95
N GLN A 637 -25.84 16.03 -48.30
CA GLN A 637 -26.79 16.65 -47.38
C GLN A 637 -28.10 15.87 -47.29
N PRO A 638 -28.73 15.82 -46.10
CA PRO A 638 -30.05 15.23 -45.95
C PRO A 638 -31.11 15.92 -46.83
N ASN A 639 -32.02 15.14 -47.42
CA ASN A 639 -33.10 15.70 -48.22
C ASN A 639 -33.98 16.67 -47.41
N LYS A 640 -34.48 17.74 -48.04
CA LYS A 640 -35.40 18.70 -47.39
C LYS A 640 -36.74 18.07 -47.04
N ASN A 641 -37.24 17.14 -47.85
CA ASN A 641 -38.46 16.37 -47.60
C ASN A 641 -38.08 15.01 -47.00
N ARG A 642 -37.86 14.98 -45.69
CA ARG A 642 -37.58 13.75 -44.93
C ARG A 642 -38.87 13.16 -44.39
N ASP A 643 -38.88 11.86 -44.17
CA ASP A 643 -39.93 11.19 -43.38
C ASP A 643 -39.79 11.55 -41.89
N ASP A 644 -40.84 11.33 -41.13
CA ASP A 644 -40.90 11.68 -39.69
C ASP A 644 -39.81 10.98 -38.87
N ILE A 645 -39.45 9.75 -39.23
CA ILE A 645 -38.40 8.95 -38.55
C ILE A 645 -37.03 9.59 -38.76
N SER A 646 -36.68 9.92 -40.00
CA SER A 646 -35.41 10.59 -40.34
C SER A 646 -35.29 11.99 -39.71
N GLU A 647 -36.41 12.73 -39.64
CA GLU A 647 -36.41 14.04 -38.95
C GLU A 647 -36.19 13.89 -37.45
N LYS A 648 -36.85 12.92 -36.77
CA LYS A 648 -36.61 12.63 -35.35
C LYS A 648 -35.18 12.22 -35.10
N ALA A 649 -34.60 11.33 -35.89
CA ALA A 649 -33.20 10.93 -35.80
C ALA A 649 -32.26 12.12 -35.97
N LEU A 650 -32.51 13.01 -36.93
CA LEU A 650 -31.73 14.23 -37.14
C LEU A 650 -31.77 15.15 -35.90
N GLN A 651 -32.97 15.42 -35.39
CA GLN A 651 -33.19 16.26 -34.20
C GLN A 651 -32.56 15.64 -32.96
N TYR A 652 -32.58 14.31 -32.87
CA TYR A 652 -31.91 13.57 -31.77
C TYR A 652 -30.40 13.76 -31.84
N MET A 653 -29.79 13.58 -33.01
CA MET A 653 -28.34 13.75 -33.21
C MET A 653 -27.86 15.19 -32.97
N LEU A 654 -28.65 16.20 -33.34
CA LEU A 654 -28.38 17.61 -33.04
C LEU A 654 -28.37 17.87 -31.52
N ARG A 655 -29.39 17.37 -30.80
CA ARG A 655 -29.48 17.50 -29.34
C ARG A 655 -28.34 16.84 -28.62
N HIS A 656 -27.80 15.76 -29.15
CA HIS A 656 -26.70 15.02 -28.54
C HIS A 656 -25.31 15.41 -29.02
N HIS A 657 -25.19 16.52 -29.75
CA HIS A 657 -23.92 17.05 -30.25
C HIS A 657 -23.12 16.07 -31.12
N ILE A 658 -23.82 15.27 -31.93
CA ILE A 658 -23.19 14.39 -32.93
C ILE A 658 -23.01 15.14 -34.24
N ILE A 659 -24.01 15.92 -34.61
CA ILE A 659 -24.01 16.81 -35.78
C ILE A 659 -24.37 18.22 -35.37
N GLU A 660 -23.98 19.18 -36.17
CA GLU A 660 -24.33 20.59 -36.07
C GLU A 660 -24.94 21.13 -37.37
N GLU A 661 -25.70 22.21 -37.25
CA GLU A 661 -26.24 22.93 -38.39
C GLU A 661 -25.53 24.27 -38.57
N ILE A 662 -24.87 24.46 -39.70
CA ILE A 662 -24.15 25.69 -40.05
C ILE A 662 -24.69 26.14 -41.41
N ASP A 663 -25.25 27.38 -41.49
CA ASP A 663 -25.78 27.95 -42.71
C ASP A 663 -26.80 27.06 -43.44
N SER A 664 -27.68 26.39 -42.69
CA SER A 664 -28.68 25.40 -43.17
C SER A 664 -28.08 24.13 -43.80
N LEU A 665 -26.80 23.86 -43.54
CA LEU A 665 -26.12 22.61 -43.88
C LEU A 665 -25.79 21.85 -42.61
N TYR A 666 -25.85 20.53 -42.66
CA TYR A 666 -25.51 19.66 -41.56
C TYR A 666 -24.10 19.10 -41.74
N ASP A 667 -23.32 19.06 -40.67
CA ASP A 667 -22.05 18.34 -40.65
C ASP A 667 -21.83 17.74 -39.26
N PHE A 668 -20.83 16.88 -39.16
CA PHE A 668 -20.40 16.35 -37.85
C PHE A 668 -19.86 17.46 -36.98
N GLU A 669 -20.27 17.48 -35.74
CA GLU A 669 -19.75 18.43 -34.76
C GLU A 669 -18.26 18.16 -34.44
N ILE A 670 -17.84 16.90 -34.47
CA ILE A 670 -16.47 16.46 -34.18
C ILE A 670 -15.87 15.77 -35.41
N LEU A 671 -14.82 16.36 -35.98
CA LEU A 671 -14.17 15.83 -37.18
C LEU A 671 -13.62 14.41 -37.01
N LEU A 672 -13.12 14.07 -35.84
CA LEU A 672 -12.60 12.73 -35.55
C LEU A 672 -13.70 11.66 -35.65
N VAL A 673 -14.93 11.98 -35.22
CA VAL A 673 -16.10 11.11 -35.39
C VAL A 673 -16.45 10.94 -36.87
N LYS A 674 -16.42 12.05 -37.65
CA LYS A 674 -16.61 12.00 -39.12
C LYS A 674 -15.59 11.07 -39.78
N MET A 675 -14.33 11.15 -39.39
CA MET A 675 -13.28 10.30 -39.97
C MET A 675 -13.53 8.82 -39.64
N TRP A 676 -13.92 8.49 -38.42
CA TRP A 676 -14.26 7.13 -38.03
C TRP A 676 -15.47 6.58 -38.81
N VAL A 677 -16.55 7.36 -38.91
CA VAL A 677 -17.73 6.97 -39.73
C VAL A 677 -17.36 6.76 -41.20
N LYS A 678 -16.47 7.60 -41.74
CA LYS A 678 -16.00 7.47 -43.12
C LYS A 678 -15.20 6.19 -43.35
N GLN A 679 -14.37 5.77 -42.40
CA GLN A 679 -13.67 4.47 -42.49
C GLN A 679 -14.68 3.31 -42.51
N ARG A 680 -15.70 3.35 -41.66
CA ARG A 680 -16.75 2.33 -41.59
C ARG A 680 -17.62 2.30 -42.86
N ALA A 681 -17.79 3.43 -43.54
CA ALA A 681 -18.52 3.51 -44.82
C ALA A 681 -17.75 2.89 -46.00
N ASN A 682 -16.42 2.76 -45.84
CA ASN A 682 -15.53 2.20 -46.86
C ASN A 682 -15.13 0.74 -46.60
N ALA A 683 -15.41 0.22 -45.39
CA ALA A 683 -15.25 -1.17 -45.03
C ALA A 683 -16.50 -2.00 -45.37
#